data_d270f5a1e5ffb8e50d7b2ae479d3610e
#
_entry.id   d270f5a1e5ffb8e50d7b2ae479d3610e
#
_cell.length_a   1.000
_cell.length_b   1.000
_cell.length_c   1.000
_cell.angle_alpha   90.00
_cell.angle_beta   90.00
_cell.angle_gamma   90.00
#
_symmetry.space_group_name_H-M   'P 1'
#
loop_
_entity.id
_entity.type
_entity.pdbx_description
1 polymer ?
#
loop_
_entity_poly.entity_id
_entity_poly.type
_entity_poly.pdbx_seq_one_letter_code
_entity_poly.pdbx_strand_id
1 'polypeptide(L)'
;MGKLARLYGGVAITATALALASAAQAQSQAQGGSGSASMGDTNAPRQNLGTPDAGPDGVAQDIVVTGIRASQRQSIDIKRNAINSVDAIASEDLGKLPDQNVAESLQRVPGITIDRNRGVGNGVTVRGLGPQFNTVTVNNRVIATDGAGREFNFDILPSELISGANVFKSPQANINGASIGATIDIHTLRPLEQRTGLYGGGSLRANIDELGSKTTPSGAAYVTWKNPSGTLGVSLVGSYDERNERTDNFFVGASSYPRSFDDGYYGQVSSGAGGLCVGASGAGGCTPRIDTSKVGLFRNVDMYHNFINQVEFSNRKRIGLDGTVQFKPTNNLLFTLDGLYSHDDEHYHSSGIAPDFSGGTLVRQVVSGGTDTTEIVGGQSRTVHVGGTATSESFHDGTVDVVVEDRPAKSTTYLFGFNARWDSGPFSVALDLDTTKAKYDNAQALFTTSRLKHLDYTYDRNTGSPLASFTVSSPTYPDAATDVNHRLAHYMQSEGQILEDTINEAHLDGAYNGAQVTVYGGVGYSARTKTTTGFTEPNACAYCGSDVLVPSSVFSPTSYNFFGGAAGGNTANWVDYNAQNLFQTMIGLNSTADPALHSGNLLPIVRDPAASSSVKEKVALGYLMFEFKGNLGTLPFAVNTGVRIEDTDFTSNGAGQTVLSAKPNGTGQNVIVLSGLTPLSFKGHYTDILPSLNARLTITPKLVFRTAASRVISRPTLTDLSPAQTITSNPGNERITHGNPNLQPFRASQAEAGLEWYYDRDSLLSATFFYKSIDSFITRGVTPQQVDQVTFIVDQPINGKGATVKGVEVSYRTLFKFLPGLLSGFGTQLSYTYTDSNANYTNAAKASTSYSLEGLSKNSYAAVLFYEKGPVQARASYTRRDGYLFAPQTQTGIPEFVDSYDQLDAGLQLSVTKNVILTADATNLTDSREFHYANVVADAQEYRRVGRRYTAGVRVRF
;
A
#
# COMPACT_ATOMS: atom_id res chain seq x y z
N MET A 1 20.88 -30.48 -23.20
CA MET A 1 20.21 -31.50 -22.36
C MET A 1 19.75 -30.84 -21.06
N GLY A 2 18.70 -30.03 -21.06
CA GLY A 2 18.29 -29.25 -19.90
C GLY A 2 16.86 -28.72 -19.95
N LYS A 3 15.99 -29.32 -20.80
CA LYS A 3 14.59 -28.84 -20.95
C LYS A 3 13.54 -29.95 -20.79
N LEU A 4 13.89 -31.15 -20.34
CA LEU A 4 12.95 -32.28 -20.20
C LEU A 4 12.64 -32.69 -18.76
N ALA A 5 13.21 -32.03 -17.74
CA ALA A 5 13.02 -32.42 -16.33
C ALA A 5 11.90 -31.64 -15.60
N ARG A 6 11.19 -30.72 -16.29
CA ARG A 6 10.12 -29.89 -15.64
C ARG A 6 8.69 -30.27 -15.98
N LEU A 7 8.48 -31.31 -16.78
CA LEU A 7 7.13 -31.75 -17.17
C LEU A 7 6.60 -32.97 -16.40
N TYR A 8 7.40 -33.58 -15.53
CA TYR A 8 6.99 -34.76 -14.77
C TYR A 8 6.52 -34.52 -13.35
N GLY A 9 6.63 -33.29 -12.84
CA GLY A 9 6.13 -32.92 -11.51
C GLY A 9 4.62 -32.67 -11.40
N GLY A 10 3.96 -32.41 -12.52
CA GLY A 10 2.52 -32.07 -12.54
C GLY A 10 1.56 -33.26 -12.66
N VAL A 11 2.08 -34.40 -13.08
CA VAL A 11 1.21 -35.59 -13.36
C VAL A 11 1.09 -36.53 -12.15
N ALA A 12 2.03 -36.45 -11.19
CA ALA A 12 1.98 -37.31 -10.00
C ALA A 12 0.91 -36.91 -8.96
N ILE A 13 0.53 -35.63 -8.91
CA ILE A 13 -0.49 -35.12 -7.97
C ILE A 13 -1.91 -35.51 -8.45
N THR A 14 -2.15 -35.55 -9.75
CA THR A 14 -3.47 -35.94 -10.31
C THR A 14 -3.73 -37.42 -10.19
N ALA A 15 -2.71 -38.27 -10.19
CA ALA A 15 -2.87 -39.72 -10.03
C ALA A 15 -3.17 -40.13 -8.58
N THR A 16 -2.66 -39.41 -7.60
CA THR A 16 -2.90 -39.67 -6.17
C THR A 16 -4.31 -39.27 -5.73
N ALA A 17 -4.89 -38.23 -6.33
CA ALA A 17 -6.28 -37.85 -6.04
C ALA A 17 -7.33 -38.82 -6.61
N LEU A 18 -7.04 -39.44 -7.75
CA LEU A 18 -7.91 -40.47 -8.34
C LEU A 18 -7.82 -41.81 -7.61
N ALA A 19 -6.67 -42.15 -7.04
CA ALA A 19 -6.50 -43.43 -6.28
C ALA A 19 -7.21 -43.42 -4.94
N LEU A 20 -7.40 -42.26 -4.31
CA LEU A 20 -8.16 -42.10 -3.07
C LEU A 20 -9.69 -42.15 -3.29
N ALA A 21 -10.16 -41.78 -4.49
CA ALA A 21 -11.57 -41.84 -4.85
C ALA A 21 -12.04 -43.31 -5.13
N SER A 22 -11.16 -44.16 -5.59
CA SER A 22 -11.50 -45.58 -5.88
C SER A 22 -11.49 -46.49 -4.63
N ALA A 23 -10.79 -46.11 -3.56
CA ALA A 23 -10.80 -46.85 -2.30
C ALA A 23 -12.05 -46.58 -1.44
N ALA A 24 -12.77 -45.48 -1.67
CA ALA A 24 -13.99 -45.14 -0.92
C ALA A 24 -15.25 -45.84 -1.42
N GLN A 25 -15.23 -46.44 -2.62
CA GLN A 25 -16.38 -47.19 -3.17
C GLN A 25 -16.47 -48.68 -2.75
N ALA A 26 -15.43 -49.22 -2.12
CA ALA A 26 -15.40 -50.63 -1.74
C ALA A 26 -15.95 -50.96 -0.33
N GLN A 27 -16.30 -49.93 0.49
CA GLN A 27 -16.76 -50.13 1.87
C GLN A 27 -18.23 -49.78 2.17
N SER A 28 -19.07 -49.52 1.19
CA SER A 28 -20.47 -49.14 1.42
C SER A 28 -21.51 -50.26 1.28
N GLN A 29 -21.11 -51.52 1.48
CA GLN A 29 -22.09 -52.63 1.59
C GLN A 29 -21.87 -53.44 2.89
N ALA A 30 -22.33 -52.96 4.03
CA ALA A 30 -22.84 -53.73 5.14
C ALA A 30 -23.34 -52.88 6.30
N GLN A 31 -24.57 -53.13 6.65
CA GLN A 31 -25.29 -52.90 7.90
C GLN A 31 -26.15 -51.64 8.02
N GLY A 32 -27.43 -51.93 7.83
CA GLY A 32 -28.54 -51.20 8.40
C GLY A 32 -28.78 -51.57 9.86
N GLY A 33 -29.21 -50.59 10.64
CA GLY A 33 -29.59 -50.77 12.04
C GLY A 33 -29.98 -49.45 12.71
N SER A 34 -31.26 -49.30 12.94
CA SER A 34 -31.97 -48.20 13.58
C SER A 34 -31.46 -47.85 14.99
N GLY A 35 -31.48 -46.55 15.32
CA GLY A 35 -31.38 -46.10 16.70
C GLY A 35 -31.27 -44.56 16.82
N SER A 36 -32.43 -43.93 16.95
CA SER A 36 -32.53 -42.51 17.30
C SER A 36 -32.10 -42.27 18.74
N ALA A 37 -31.10 -41.42 18.96
CA ALA A 37 -30.96 -40.71 20.23
C ALA A 37 -30.35 -39.34 19.94
N SER A 38 -31.18 -38.32 20.10
CA SER A 38 -30.73 -36.91 20.11
C SER A 38 -29.87 -36.68 21.33
N MET A 39 -28.64 -36.32 21.14
CA MET A 39 -27.84 -35.65 22.19
C MET A 39 -27.24 -34.38 21.65
N GLY A 40 -27.36 -33.40 22.53
CA GLY A 40 -27.13 -31.97 22.28
C GLY A 40 -25.82 -31.62 21.59
N ASP A 41 -25.97 -30.64 20.79
CA ASP A 41 -24.97 -29.94 20.06
C ASP A 41 -23.95 -29.28 21.03
N THR A 42 -22.83 -29.95 21.27
CA THR A 42 -21.69 -29.36 21.99
C THR A 42 -20.88 -28.57 20.97
N ASN A 43 -21.06 -27.26 21.01
CA ASN A 43 -20.26 -26.31 20.23
C ASN A 43 -18.78 -26.50 20.46
N ALA A 44 -18.10 -27.20 19.54
CA ALA A 44 -16.66 -27.17 19.43
C ALA A 44 -16.21 -25.76 19.01
N PRO A 45 -15.04 -25.25 19.50
CA PRO A 45 -14.56 -23.92 19.12
C PRO A 45 -14.27 -23.89 17.62
N ARG A 46 -15.15 -23.25 16.90
CA ARG A 46 -14.94 -22.95 15.48
C ARG A 46 -13.93 -21.81 15.42
N GLN A 47 -12.71 -22.06 14.99
CA GLN A 47 -11.80 -21.01 14.55
C GLN A 47 -12.37 -20.18 13.40
N ASN A 48 -13.41 -20.66 12.74
CA ASN A 48 -14.23 -19.92 11.78
C ASN A 48 -15.35 -19.18 12.53
N LEU A 49 -15.11 -17.96 12.92
CA LEU A 49 -16.11 -17.00 13.40
C LEU A 49 -17.12 -16.58 12.32
N GLY A 50 -17.34 -17.36 11.30
CA GLY A 50 -18.16 -17.05 10.14
C GLY A 50 -19.42 -17.89 9.92
N THR A 51 -19.72 -18.90 10.77
CA THR A 51 -20.99 -19.61 10.66
C THR A 51 -21.97 -19.15 11.73
N PRO A 52 -23.19 -18.69 11.36
CA PRO A 52 -24.23 -18.41 12.32
C PRO A 52 -24.61 -19.69 13.07
N ASP A 53 -24.70 -19.62 14.40
CA ASP A 53 -25.37 -20.66 15.17
C ASP A 53 -26.78 -20.91 14.60
N ALA A 54 -27.13 -22.19 14.39
CA ALA A 54 -28.51 -22.57 14.10
C ALA A 54 -29.41 -22.04 15.22
N GLY A 55 -30.42 -21.22 14.86
CA GLY A 55 -31.41 -20.76 15.81
C GLY A 55 -32.14 -21.93 16.48
N PRO A 56 -32.92 -21.70 17.54
CA PRO A 56 -33.53 -22.72 18.37
C PRO A 56 -34.47 -23.69 17.65
N ASP A 57 -34.72 -23.53 16.36
CA ASP A 57 -35.67 -24.34 15.59
C ASP A 57 -35.03 -25.43 14.72
N GLY A 58 -33.72 -25.71 14.88
CA GLY A 58 -33.04 -26.88 14.29
C GLY A 58 -33.10 -27.06 12.77
N VAL A 59 -33.52 -26.04 12.02
CA VAL A 59 -33.48 -26.03 10.58
C VAL A 59 -32.16 -25.38 10.14
N ALA A 60 -31.22 -26.16 9.60
CA ALA A 60 -30.09 -25.62 8.87
C ALA A 60 -30.63 -24.73 7.72
N GLN A 61 -30.72 -23.46 7.93
CA GLN A 61 -31.03 -22.53 6.84
C GLN A 61 -29.86 -22.59 5.87
N ASP A 62 -30.13 -23.01 4.64
CA ASP A 62 -29.25 -22.86 3.50
C ASP A 62 -28.82 -21.38 3.42
N ILE A 63 -27.61 -21.06 3.88
CA ILE A 63 -27.12 -19.68 3.93
C ILE A 63 -26.63 -19.33 2.54
N VAL A 64 -27.51 -19.12 1.62
CA VAL A 64 -27.26 -18.30 0.46
C VAL A 64 -27.57 -16.85 0.90
N VAL A 65 -26.55 -16.14 1.39
CA VAL A 65 -26.67 -14.70 1.67
C VAL A 65 -26.85 -14.00 0.34
N THR A 66 -28.06 -13.52 0.07
CA THR A 66 -28.39 -12.79 -1.16
C THR A 66 -28.80 -11.37 -0.84
N GLY A 67 -27.97 -10.38 -1.28
CA GLY A 67 -28.25 -8.96 -1.20
C GLY A 67 -27.62 -8.24 -0.01
N ILE A 68 -27.67 -6.89 -0.08
CA ILE A 68 -27.05 -5.96 0.88
C ILE A 68 -27.57 -6.17 2.30
N ARG A 69 -28.87 -6.44 2.43
CA ARG A 69 -29.54 -6.64 3.74
C ARG A 69 -29.07 -7.89 4.44
N ALA A 70 -28.90 -8.98 3.70
CA ALA A 70 -28.47 -10.26 4.25
C ALA A 70 -26.99 -10.18 4.67
N SER A 71 -26.13 -9.56 3.88
CA SER A 71 -24.73 -9.28 4.22
C SER A 71 -24.61 -8.40 5.47
N GLN A 72 -25.42 -7.34 5.57
CA GLN A 72 -25.45 -6.48 6.76
C GLN A 72 -25.86 -7.26 8.02
N ARG A 73 -26.88 -8.12 7.92
CA ARG A 73 -27.34 -8.96 9.03
C ARG A 73 -26.24 -9.90 9.49
N GLN A 74 -25.61 -10.62 8.57
CA GLN A 74 -24.52 -11.52 8.89
C GLN A 74 -23.35 -10.80 9.57
N SER A 75 -22.96 -9.61 9.07
CA SER A 75 -21.93 -8.79 9.69
C SER A 75 -22.29 -8.35 11.12
N ILE A 76 -23.57 -8.02 11.36
CA ILE A 76 -24.11 -7.67 12.70
C ILE A 76 -24.09 -8.91 13.62
N ASP A 77 -24.49 -10.09 13.11
CA ASP A 77 -24.52 -11.33 13.89
C ASP A 77 -23.11 -11.77 14.28
N ILE A 78 -22.12 -11.69 13.37
CA ILE A 78 -20.70 -11.98 13.66
C ILE A 78 -20.21 -11.05 14.80
N LYS A 79 -20.43 -9.75 14.67
CA LYS A 79 -20.04 -8.78 15.71
C LYS A 79 -20.71 -9.05 17.05
N ARG A 80 -22.01 -9.30 17.04
CA ARG A 80 -22.82 -9.54 18.25
C ARG A 80 -22.35 -10.77 19.02
N ASN A 81 -22.00 -11.85 18.31
CA ASN A 81 -21.66 -13.15 18.93
C ASN A 81 -20.19 -13.22 19.37
N ALA A 82 -19.29 -12.44 18.80
CA ALA A 82 -17.89 -12.38 19.19
C ALA A 82 -17.70 -11.90 20.62
N ILE A 83 -16.64 -12.37 21.30
CA ILE A 83 -16.22 -11.87 22.62
C ILE A 83 -15.30 -10.67 22.46
N ASN A 84 -14.36 -10.75 21.53
CA ASN A 84 -13.44 -9.67 21.17
C ASN A 84 -14.10 -8.59 20.28
N SER A 85 -13.39 -7.50 20.07
CA SER A 85 -13.82 -6.45 19.15
C SER A 85 -13.53 -6.85 17.72
N VAL A 86 -14.58 -7.24 17.00
CA VAL A 86 -14.50 -7.61 15.59
C VAL A 86 -15.55 -6.87 14.78
N ASP A 87 -15.17 -6.48 13.58
CA ASP A 87 -16.08 -6.06 12.53
C ASP A 87 -15.93 -7.00 11.33
N ALA A 88 -17.01 -7.30 10.64
CA ALA A 88 -17.00 -8.23 9.52
C ALA A 88 -17.62 -7.61 8.27
N ILE A 89 -17.11 -8.04 7.13
CA ILE A 89 -17.77 -7.90 5.83
C ILE A 89 -18.12 -9.30 5.37
N ALA A 90 -19.41 -9.55 5.19
CA ALA A 90 -19.89 -10.74 4.55
C ALA A 90 -20.17 -10.47 3.07
N SER A 91 -19.86 -11.39 2.19
CA SER A 91 -20.20 -11.30 0.78
C SER A 91 -21.71 -11.27 0.58
N GLU A 92 -22.19 -10.37 -0.26
CA GLU A 92 -23.62 -10.28 -0.63
C GLU A 92 -24.06 -11.47 -1.49
N ASP A 93 -23.18 -11.98 -2.31
CA ASP A 93 -23.16 -13.21 -3.12
C ASP A 93 -21.69 -13.41 -3.54
N LEU A 94 -21.31 -14.62 -3.89
CA LEU A 94 -20.00 -14.91 -4.48
C LEU A 94 -19.76 -14.04 -5.72
N GLY A 95 -18.66 -13.31 -5.74
CA GLY A 95 -18.34 -12.37 -6.81
C GLY A 95 -19.21 -11.10 -6.83
N LYS A 96 -19.85 -10.74 -5.73
CA LYS A 96 -20.78 -9.61 -5.61
C LYS A 96 -20.26 -8.41 -4.84
N LEU A 97 -19.00 -8.40 -4.43
CA LEU A 97 -18.44 -7.14 -4.00
C LEU A 97 -18.36 -6.24 -5.24
N PRO A 98 -19.11 -5.15 -5.32
CA PRO A 98 -19.05 -4.23 -6.47
C PRO A 98 -17.73 -3.46 -6.47
N ASP A 99 -16.92 -3.69 -5.47
CA ASP A 99 -15.67 -3.02 -5.23
C ASP A 99 -14.54 -3.66 -6.05
N GLN A 100 -13.58 -2.87 -6.48
CA GLN A 100 -12.48 -3.30 -7.34
C GLN A 100 -11.56 -4.31 -6.65
N ASN A 101 -11.40 -4.17 -5.33
CA ASN A 101 -10.65 -5.08 -4.47
C ASN A 101 -11.23 -5.08 -3.05
N VAL A 102 -10.63 -5.88 -2.17
CA VAL A 102 -11.06 -6.06 -0.79
C VAL A 102 -10.90 -4.80 0.05
N ALA A 103 -9.86 -3.98 -0.19
CA ALA A 103 -9.63 -2.74 0.58
C ALA A 103 -10.81 -1.77 0.43
N GLU A 104 -11.36 -1.62 -0.78
CA GLU A 104 -12.52 -0.77 -1.05
C GLU A 104 -13.74 -1.24 -0.24
N SER A 105 -13.92 -2.54 -0.11
CA SER A 105 -14.98 -3.11 0.73
C SER A 105 -14.74 -2.84 2.21
N LEU A 106 -13.51 -2.95 2.67
CA LEU A 106 -13.12 -2.73 4.07
C LEU A 106 -13.30 -1.28 4.52
N GLN A 107 -13.26 -0.30 3.61
CA GLN A 107 -13.47 1.12 3.92
C GLN A 107 -14.85 1.42 4.56
N ARG A 108 -15.83 0.53 4.40
CA ARG A 108 -17.16 0.64 5.03
C ARG A 108 -17.18 0.18 6.49
N VAL A 109 -16.12 -0.44 6.97
CA VAL A 109 -15.97 -0.84 8.36
C VAL A 109 -15.57 0.38 9.20
N PRO A 110 -16.18 0.63 10.37
CA PRO A 110 -15.79 1.73 11.24
C PRO A 110 -14.29 1.71 11.54
N GLY A 111 -13.66 2.87 11.61
CA GLY A 111 -12.24 3.00 11.93
C GLY A 111 -11.27 2.54 10.84
N ILE A 112 -11.77 2.22 9.64
CA ILE A 112 -10.94 1.86 8.50
C ILE A 112 -10.90 2.99 7.48
N THR A 113 -9.69 3.33 7.05
CA THR A 113 -9.41 4.13 5.87
C THR A 113 -8.50 3.35 4.94
N ILE A 114 -8.46 3.70 3.67
CA ILE A 114 -7.59 3.04 2.70
C ILE A 114 -6.60 4.04 2.12
N ASP A 115 -5.41 3.54 1.84
CA ASP A 115 -4.41 4.23 1.08
C ASP A 115 -4.57 3.81 -0.38
N ARG A 116 -4.38 4.76 -1.30
CA ARG A 116 -4.62 4.54 -2.73
C ARG A 116 -3.33 4.72 -3.52
N ASN A 117 -3.16 3.88 -4.51
CA ASN A 117 -2.16 4.08 -5.54
C ASN A 117 -2.88 4.24 -6.88
N ARG A 118 -2.72 5.39 -7.52
CA ARG A 118 -3.42 5.71 -8.78
C ARG A 118 -4.93 5.48 -8.70
N GLY A 119 -5.55 5.88 -7.57
CA GLY A 119 -6.99 5.76 -7.33
C GLY A 119 -7.49 4.37 -6.92
N VAL A 120 -6.63 3.36 -6.84
CA VAL A 120 -6.98 2.00 -6.42
C VAL A 120 -6.51 1.77 -4.98
N GLY A 121 -7.39 1.26 -4.12
CA GLY A 121 -7.06 0.93 -2.75
C GLY A 121 -6.03 -0.19 -2.66
N ASN A 122 -4.85 0.08 -2.12
CA ASN A 122 -3.78 -0.89 -1.99
C ASN A 122 -3.40 -1.19 -0.54
N GLY A 123 -3.57 -0.24 0.36
CA GLY A 123 -3.28 -0.38 1.79
C GLY A 123 -4.50 -0.14 2.66
N VAL A 124 -4.54 -0.76 3.82
CA VAL A 124 -5.62 -0.59 4.82
C VAL A 124 -5.03 -0.02 6.10
N THR A 125 -5.58 1.11 6.53
CA THR A 125 -5.26 1.80 7.77
C THR A 125 -6.40 1.57 8.77
N VAL A 126 -6.10 1.08 9.98
CA VAL A 126 -7.09 0.80 11.02
C VAL A 126 -6.86 1.71 12.23
N ARG A 127 -7.88 2.48 12.64
CA ARG A 127 -7.78 3.44 13.76
C ARG A 127 -6.62 4.42 13.60
N GLY A 128 -6.33 4.82 12.36
CA GLY A 128 -5.22 5.70 12.04
C GLY A 128 -3.83 5.04 12.04
N LEU A 129 -3.75 3.73 12.25
CA LEU A 129 -2.51 2.97 12.16
C LEU A 129 -2.38 2.37 10.75
N GLY A 130 -1.34 2.79 10.04
CA GLY A 130 -1.10 2.46 8.64
C GLY A 130 -0.93 0.96 8.36
N PRO A 131 -0.81 0.57 7.07
CA PRO A 131 -0.76 -0.83 6.65
C PRO A 131 0.32 -1.66 7.33
N GLN A 132 1.47 -1.07 7.66
CA GLN A 132 2.60 -1.71 8.35
C GLN A 132 2.26 -2.16 9.78
N PHE A 133 1.17 -1.66 10.37
CA PHE A 133 0.69 -2.04 11.69
C PHE A 133 -0.43 -3.07 11.66
N ASN A 134 -0.82 -3.53 10.47
CA ASN A 134 -1.88 -4.50 10.28
C ASN A 134 -1.32 -5.82 9.74
N THR A 135 -1.83 -6.93 10.23
CA THR A 135 -1.54 -8.25 9.65
C THR A 135 -2.72 -8.71 8.81
N VAL A 136 -2.46 -9.17 7.61
CA VAL A 136 -3.48 -9.76 6.75
C VAL A 136 -3.25 -11.27 6.67
N THR A 137 -4.33 -12.02 6.87
CA THR A 137 -4.35 -13.47 6.74
C THR A 137 -5.40 -13.88 5.72
N VAL A 138 -5.21 -15.04 5.10
CA VAL A 138 -6.21 -15.72 4.27
C VAL A 138 -6.52 -17.05 4.92
N ASN A 139 -7.76 -17.22 5.39
CA ASN A 139 -8.17 -18.39 6.16
C ASN A 139 -7.25 -18.66 7.36
N ASN A 140 -6.90 -17.60 8.13
CA ASN A 140 -6.01 -17.58 9.29
C ASN A 140 -4.52 -17.89 9.01
N ARG A 141 -4.06 -17.88 7.75
CA ARG A 141 -2.67 -18.08 7.31
C ARG A 141 -2.06 -16.76 6.86
N VAL A 142 -0.86 -16.44 7.31
CA VAL A 142 -0.18 -15.21 6.90
C VAL A 142 0.21 -15.32 5.42
N ILE A 143 -0.15 -14.32 4.63
CA ILE A 143 0.14 -14.30 3.20
C ILE A 143 1.42 -13.51 2.92
N ALA A 144 2.26 -14.05 2.02
CA ALA A 144 3.44 -13.36 1.53
C ALA A 144 3.06 -12.12 0.69
N THR A 145 3.90 -11.09 0.73
CA THR A 145 3.63 -9.82 0.04
C THR A 145 4.67 -9.53 -1.05
N ASP A 146 4.21 -8.98 -2.15
CA ASP A 146 5.02 -8.54 -3.29
C ASP A 146 5.69 -7.17 -3.06
N GLY A 147 5.28 -6.42 -2.03
CA GLY A 147 5.90 -5.15 -1.63
C GLY A 147 7.24 -5.33 -0.91
N ALA A 148 7.96 -4.23 -0.71
CA ALA A 148 9.27 -4.23 -0.03
C ALA A 148 9.15 -4.53 1.47
N GLY A 149 8.06 -4.12 2.12
CA GLY A 149 7.80 -4.28 3.54
C GLY A 149 7.08 -5.58 3.93
N ARG A 150 6.26 -5.49 4.99
CA ARG A 150 5.39 -6.59 5.48
C ARG A 150 3.93 -6.33 5.18
N GLU A 151 3.61 -5.08 4.84
CA GLU A 151 2.26 -4.64 4.48
C GLU A 151 1.74 -5.43 3.28
N PHE A 152 0.48 -5.81 3.38
CA PHE A 152 -0.19 -6.53 2.31
C PHE A 152 -0.77 -5.56 1.29
N ASN A 153 -0.45 -5.78 0.03
CA ASN A 153 -1.04 -5.06 -1.09
C ASN A 153 -2.38 -5.71 -1.48
N PHE A 154 -3.48 -5.07 -1.11
CA PHE A 154 -4.82 -5.60 -1.41
C PHE A 154 -5.17 -5.59 -2.90
N ASP A 155 -4.41 -4.85 -3.70
CA ASP A 155 -4.67 -4.76 -5.12
C ASP A 155 -4.30 -6.05 -5.87
N ILE A 156 -3.43 -6.89 -5.31
CA ILE A 156 -3.11 -8.20 -5.90
C ILE A 156 -4.22 -9.25 -5.72
N LEU A 157 -5.20 -9.00 -4.82
CA LEU A 157 -6.23 -9.99 -4.49
C LEU A 157 -7.60 -9.57 -5.04
N PRO A 158 -8.07 -10.20 -6.13
CA PRO A 158 -9.39 -9.92 -6.69
C PRO A 158 -10.51 -10.16 -5.67
N SER A 159 -11.45 -9.22 -5.59
CA SER A 159 -12.61 -9.33 -4.67
C SER A 159 -13.49 -10.55 -4.95
N GLU A 160 -13.45 -11.05 -6.17
CA GLU A 160 -14.25 -12.19 -6.64
C GLU A 160 -13.81 -13.52 -6.01
N LEU A 161 -12.57 -13.61 -5.53
CA LEU A 161 -12.04 -14.83 -4.87
C LEU A 161 -12.50 -14.96 -3.40
N ILE A 162 -13.19 -13.94 -2.86
CA ILE A 162 -13.37 -13.75 -1.43
C ILE A 162 -14.84 -13.92 -1.05
N SER A 163 -15.09 -14.66 0.02
CA SER A 163 -16.42 -14.86 0.61
C SER A 163 -16.70 -13.91 1.79
N GLY A 164 -15.69 -13.25 2.32
CA GLY A 164 -15.83 -12.29 3.42
C GLY A 164 -14.50 -11.93 4.06
N ALA A 165 -14.53 -11.02 5.02
CA ALA A 165 -13.37 -10.65 5.83
C ALA A 165 -13.78 -10.27 7.25
N ASN A 166 -12.95 -10.65 8.23
CA ASN A 166 -13.09 -10.25 9.63
C ASN A 166 -11.94 -9.33 10.01
N VAL A 167 -12.24 -8.24 10.67
CA VAL A 167 -11.28 -7.26 11.18
C VAL A 167 -11.25 -7.35 12.70
N PHE A 168 -10.25 -8.01 13.24
CA PHE A 168 -10.03 -8.16 14.68
C PHE A 168 -9.28 -6.94 15.21
N LYS A 169 -9.99 -6.04 15.89
CA LYS A 169 -9.43 -4.81 16.48
C LYS A 169 -8.87 -5.01 17.89
N SER A 170 -9.31 -6.06 18.56
CA SER A 170 -8.69 -6.55 19.78
C SER A 170 -8.20 -7.99 19.60
N PRO A 171 -6.95 -8.31 19.97
CA PRO A 171 -6.34 -9.62 19.76
C PRO A 171 -6.88 -10.65 20.74
N GLN A 172 -6.75 -11.91 20.35
CA GLN A 172 -6.87 -13.10 21.19
C GLN A 172 -5.60 -13.92 21.04
N ALA A 173 -5.25 -14.70 22.07
CA ALA A 173 -4.00 -15.44 22.06
C ALA A 173 -3.91 -16.51 20.95
N ASN A 174 -5.04 -17.02 20.47
CA ASN A 174 -5.14 -18.01 19.39
C ASN A 174 -5.25 -17.42 17.98
N ILE A 175 -5.33 -16.09 17.82
CA ILE A 175 -5.34 -15.44 16.50
C ILE A 175 -3.91 -15.31 16.00
N ASN A 176 -3.65 -15.80 14.78
CA ASN A 176 -2.35 -15.64 14.14
C ASN A 176 -2.11 -14.19 13.73
N GLY A 177 -0.87 -13.69 13.91
CA GLY A 177 -0.48 -12.36 13.46
C GLY A 177 -1.11 -11.20 14.23
N ALA A 178 -1.28 -11.29 15.55
CA ALA A 178 -1.77 -10.18 16.38
C ALA A 178 -0.90 -8.93 16.19
N SER A 179 -1.50 -7.84 15.70
CA SER A 179 -0.85 -6.58 15.33
C SER A 179 -1.37 -5.40 16.13
N ILE A 180 -0.59 -4.29 16.14
CA ILE A 180 -0.97 -3.05 16.86
C ILE A 180 -2.22 -2.41 16.26
N GLY A 181 -2.38 -2.43 14.94
CA GLY A 181 -3.56 -1.91 14.26
C GLY A 181 -4.73 -2.88 14.38
N ALA A 182 -4.71 -3.91 13.58
CA ALA A 182 -5.69 -5.00 13.53
C ALA A 182 -5.12 -6.25 12.84
N THR A 183 -5.77 -7.39 13.03
CA THR A 183 -5.62 -8.55 12.16
C THR A 183 -6.83 -8.61 11.23
N ILE A 184 -6.60 -8.66 9.93
CA ILE A 184 -7.62 -8.74 8.88
C ILE A 184 -7.56 -10.14 8.30
N ASP A 185 -8.54 -10.97 8.64
CA ASP A 185 -8.63 -12.34 8.11
C ASP A 185 -9.63 -12.40 6.96
N ILE A 186 -9.13 -12.73 5.79
CA ILE A 186 -9.87 -12.85 4.54
C ILE A 186 -10.31 -14.31 4.39
N HIS A 187 -11.58 -14.51 4.06
CA HIS A 187 -12.15 -15.85 3.89
C HIS A 187 -12.38 -16.15 2.42
N THR A 188 -11.98 -17.36 1.99
CA THR A 188 -12.34 -17.91 0.69
C THR A 188 -13.56 -18.84 0.80
N LEU A 189 -14.05 -19.34 -0.33
CA LEU A 189 -15.26 -20.13 -0.38
C LEU A 189 -15.06 -21.51 0.25
N ARG A 190 -15.94 -21.91 1.19
CA ARG A 190 -15.95 -23.23 1.85
C ARG A 190 -17.04 -24.11 1.26
N PRO A 191 -16.73 -25.17 0.48
CA PRO A 191 -17.74 -25.93 -0.24
C PRO A 191 -18.68 -26.76 0.66
N LEU A 192 -18.23 -27.28 1.81
CA LEU A 192 -19.10 -28.02 2.72
C LEU A 192 -20.10 -27.09 3.47
N GLU A 193 -19.87 -25.81 3.53
CA GLU A 193 -20.81 -24.83 4.09
C GLU A 193 -21.89 -24.43 3.08
N GLN A 194 -21.75 -24.87 1.83
CA GLN A 194 -22.68 -24.54 0.77
C GLN A 194 -23.81 -25.59 0.68
N ARG A 195 -24.87 -25.26 -0.06
CA ARG A 195 -25.97 -26.24 -0.32
C ARG A 195 -25.47 -27.44 -1.11
N THR A 196 -26.15 -28.56 -0.94
CA THR A 196 -25.85 -29.83 -1.63
C THR A 196 -26.13 -29.69 -3.13
N GLY A 197 -25.31 -30.35 -3.94
CA GLY A 197 -25.42 -30.36 -5.41
C GLY A 197 -24.36 -29.47 -6.07
N LEU A 198 -24.50 -29.35 -7.40
CA LEU A 198 -23.65 -28.50 -8.23
C LEU A 198 -24.34 -27.18 -8.50
N TYR A 199 -23.64 -26.08 -8.30
CA TYR A 199 -24.09 -24.75 -8.70
C TYR A 199 -22.91 -23.85 -8.96
N GLY A 200 -23.18 -22.74 -9.65
CA GLY A 200 -22.15 -21.81 -10.02
C GLY A 200 -22.70 -20.51 -10.57
N GLY A 201 -21.81 -19.67 -11.03
CA GLY A 201 -22.16 -18.42 -11.65
C GLY A 201 -20.94 -17.75 -12.28
N GLY A 202 -21.20 -16.70 -13.00
CA GLY A 202 -20.15 -15.88 -13.60
C GLY A 202 -20.62 -14.47 -13.87
N SER A 203 -19.64 -13.59 -14.10
CA SER A 203 -19.88 -12.19 -14.48
C SER A 203 -18.96 -11.79 -15.63
N LEU A 204 -19.47 -10.94 -16.51
CA LEU A 204 -18.69 -10.23 -17.50
C LEU A 204 -18.97 -8.74 -17.37
N ARG A 205 -17.93 -7.92 -17.40
CA ARG A 205 -18.00 -6.47 -17.22
C ARG A 205 -17.09 -5.77 -18.22
N ALA A 206 -17.47 -4.55 -18.58
CA ALA A 206 -16.68 -3.61 -19.33
C ALA A 206 -16.31 -2.43 -18.40
N ASN A 207 -15.03 -2.12 -18.32
CA ASN A 207 -14.49 -1.02 -17.52
C ASN A 207 -14.12 0.14 -18.45
N ILE A 208 -14.47 1.35 -18.05
CA ILE A 208 -14.22 2.60 -18.77
C ILE A 208 -13.64 3.60 -17.78
N ASP A 209 -12.39 3.97 -17.95
CA ASP A 209 -11.73 5.02 -17.19
C ASP A 209 -11.86 6.36 -17.94
N GLU A 210 -12.28 7.43 -17.27
CA GLU A 210 -12.52 8.75 -17.88
C GLU A 210 -11.28 9.30 -18.59
N LEU A 211 -10.10 9.14 -17.99
CA LEU A 211 -8.84 9.58 -18.56
C LEU A 211 -8.20 8.52 -19.45
N GLY A 212 -8.60 7.25 -19.30
CA GLY A 212 -8.10 6.14 -20.10
C GLY A 212 -8.62 6.18 -21.55
N SER A 213 -7.90 5.52 -22.45
CA SER A 213 -8.21 5.54 -23.87
C SER A 213 -8.98 4.31 -24.37
N LYS A 214 -9.16 3.29 -23.51
CA LYS A 214 -9.70 1.99 -23.89
C LYS A 214 -10.78 1.50 -22.95
N THR A 215 -11.77 0.84 -23.50
CA THR A 215 -12.70 0.00 -22.72
C THR A 215 -12.07 -1.37 -22.56
N THR A 216 -11.98 -1.86 -21.31
CA THR A 216 -11.32 -3.11 -20.99
C THR A 216 -12.27 -4.12 -20.35
N PRO A 217 -12.09 -5.44 -20.63
CA PRO A 217 -12.94 -6.47 -20.08
C PRO A 217 -12.51 -6.88 -18.66
N SER A 218 -13.47 -7.27 -17.83
CA SER A 218 -13.24 -8.04 -16.62
C SER A 218 -14.33 -9.08 -16.42
N GLY A 219 -14.03 -10.13 -15.65
CA GLY A 219 -15.02 -11.15 -15.38
C GLY A 219 -14.53 -12.15 -14.34
N ALA A 220 -15.49 -12.91 -13.80
CA ALA A 220 -15.19 -14.01 -12.89
C ALA A 220 -16.18 -15.14 -13.08
N ALA A 221 -15.77 -16.33 -12.70
CA ALA A 221 -16.62 -17.49 -12.68
C ALA A 221 -16.31 -18.33 -11.45
N TYR A 222 -17.33 -18.96 -10.89
CA TYR A 222 -17.17 -19.92 -9.80
C TYR A 222 -18.04 -21.15 -10.00
N VAL A 223 -17.55 -22.27 -9.51
CA VAL A 223 -18.29 -23.52 -9.41
C VAL A 223 -18.06 -24.13 -8.04
N THR A 224 -19.10 -24.68 -7.44
CA THR A 224 -19.01 -25.39 -6.18
C THR A 224 -19.90 -26.62 -6.22
N TRP A 225 -19.42 -27.70 -5.63
CA TRP A 225 -20.11 -28.96 -5.56
C TRP A 225 -19.98 -29.57 -4.16
N LYS A 226 -21.07 -30.03 -3.64
CA LYS A 226 -21.14 -30.78 -2.38
C LYS A 226 -21.93 -32.04 -2.61
N ASN A 227 -21.37 -33.19 -2.23
CA ASN A 227 -22.05 -34.46 -2.39
C ASN A 227 -23.28 -34.57 -1.48
N PRO A 228 -24.26 -35.48 -1.79
CA PRO A 228 -25.48 -35.59 -1.01
C PRO A 228 -25.27 -35.97 0.46
N SER A 229 -24.22 -36.72 0.78
CA SER A 229 -23.88 -37.10 2.15
C SER A 229 -23.21 -35.97 2.96
N GLY A 230 -22.83 -34.86 2.32
CA GLY A 230 -22.12 -33.75 2.97
C GLY A 230 -20.68 -34.09 3.42
N THR A 231 -20.11 -35.18 2.86
CA THR A 231 -18.77 -35.65 3.23
C THR A 231 -17.65 -35.12 2.32
N LEU A 232 -17.98 -34.69 1.11
CA LEU A 232 -17.01 -34.15 0.15
C LEU A 232 -17.57 -32.89 -0.50
N GLY A 233 -16.77 -31.86 -0.52
CA GLY A 233 -17.06 -30.61 -1.20
C GLY A 233 -15.84 -30.10 -1.96
N VAL A 234 -16.10 -29.51 -3.13
CA VAL A 234 -15.08 -28.88 -3.98
C VAL A 234 -15.60 -27.53 -4.45
N SER A 235 -14.75 -26.52 -4.39
CA SER A 235 -15.01 -25.20 -4.98
C SER A 235 -13.83 -24.76 -5.84
N LEU A 236 -14.13 -24.04 -6.91
CA LEU A 236 -13.17 -23.38 -7.77
C LEU A 236 -13.71 -22.00 -8.16
N VAL A 237 -12.88 -20.98 -8.04
CA VAL A 237 -13.19 -19.61 -8.45
C VAL A 237 -12.07 -19.12 -9.35
N GLY A 238 -12.40 -18.44 -10.44
CA GLY A 238 -11.44 -17.79 -11.33
C GLY A 238 -11.87 -16.38 -11.69
N SER A 239 -10.93 -15.47 -11.83
CA SER A 239 -11.16 -14.09 -12.24
C SER A 239 -10.13 -13.60 -13.24
N TYR A 240 -10.56 -12.70 -14.10
CA TYR A 240 -9.74 -11.92 -15.03
C TYR A 240 -10.14 -10.46 -14.96
N ASP A 241 -9.16 -9.57 -14.86
CA ASP A 241 -9.38 -8.11 -14.85
C ASP A 241 -8.32 -7.43 -15.71
N GLU A 242 -8.77 -6.63 -16.66
CA GLU A 242 -7.89 -5.80 -17.49
C GLU A 242 -8.25 -4.34 -17.27
N ARG A 243 -7.22 -3.49 -17.13
CA ARG A 243 -7.37 -2.05 -16.91
C ARG A 243 -6.44 -1.26 -17.82
N ASN A 244 -6.92 -0.10 -18.24
CA ASN A 244 -6.14 0.89 -18.97
C ASN A 244 -6.37 2.24 -18.27
N GLU A 245 -5.52 2.56 -17.34
CA GLU A 245 -5.62 3.72 -16.46
C GLU A 245 -4.71 4.84 -16.96
N ARG A 246 -5.15 6.07 -16.80
CA ARG A 246 -4.33 7.27 -16.95
C ARG A 246 -4.45 8.12 -15.70
N THR A 247 -3.32 8.67 -15.26
CA THR A 247 -3.22 9.63 -14.16
C THR A 247 -2.51 10.87 -14.67
N ASP A 248 -3.04 12.04 -14.39
CA ASP A 248 -2.33 13.30 -14.59
C ASP A 248 -1.68 13.67 -13.25
N ASN A 249 -0.38 13.92 -13.24
CA ASN A 249 0.40 14.12 -12.03
C ASN A 249 1.36 15.31 -12.15
N PHE A 250 1.29 16.23 -11.19
CA PHE A 250 2.34 17.17 -10.88
C PHE A 250 3.12 16.61 -9.69
N PHE A 251 4.41 16.47 -9.83
CA PHE A 251 5.27 15.89 -8.81
C PHE A 251 6.57 16.67 -8.66
N VAL A 252 6.97 16.97 -7.43
CA VAL A 252 8.26 17.57 -7.11
C VAL A 252 9.25 16.45 -6.84
N GLY A 253 10.20 16.24 -7.74
CA GLY A 253 11.13 15.11 -7.69
C GLY A 253 12.13 15.16 -6.53
N ALA A 254 12.43 16.36 -6.05
CA ALA A 254 13.13 16.60 -4.78
C ALA A 254 12.40 17.71 -4.06
N SER A 255 12.12 17.51 -2.78
CA SER A 255 11.42 18.51 -1.95
C SER A 255 12.03 19.89 -2.07
N SER A 256 11.24 20.93 -1.81
CA SER A 256 11.75 22.31 -1.74
C SER A 256 12.96 22.42 -0.80
N TYR A 257 13.96 23.14 -1.23
CA TYR A 257 15.19 23.38 -0.47
C TYR A 257 15.27 24.83 -0.03
N PRO A 258 15.67 25.12 1.21
CA PRO A 258 16.07 26.48 1.58
C PRO A 258 17.32 26.86 0.79
N ARG A 259 17.22 27.88 -0.07
CA ARG A 259 18.29 28.36 -0.92
C ARG A 259 18.74 29.78 -0.51
N SER A 260 19.99 30.03 -0.75
CA SER A 260 20.61 31.32 -0.54
C SER A 260 21.33 31.80 -1.79
N PHE A 261 21.38 33.09 -2.04
CA PHE A 261 22.01 33.66 -3.23
C PHE A 261 23.49 33.29 -3.35
N ASP A 262 24.14 32.89 -2.25
CA ASP A 262 25.56 32.55 -2.17
C ASP A 262 25.80 31.08 -1.81
N ASP A 263 24.76 30.23 -1.86
CA ASP A 263 24.96 28.79 -1.74
C ASP A 263 25.63 28.20 -3.00
N GLY A 264 26.19 26.98 -2.86
CA GLY A 264 26.94 26.35 -3.96
C GLY A 264 26.08 26.02 -5.21
N TYR A 265 24.75 26.15 -5.12
CA TYR A 265 23.82 25.97 -6.22
C TYR A 265 23.81 27.16 -7.17
N TYR A 266 23.78 28.39 -6.62
CA TYR A 266 23.85 29.65 -7.38
C TYR A 266 25.26 30.19 -7.53
N GLY A 267 26.25 29.61 -6.83
CA GLY A 267 27.66 29.92 -6.89
C GLY A 267 28.23 30.57 -5.62
N GLN A 268 29.57 30.74 -5.61
CA GLN A 268 30.25 31.38 -4.48
C GLN A 268 30.43 32.86 -4.74
N VAL A 269 30.35 33.68 -3.68
CA VAL A 269 30.74 35.09 -3.72
C VAL A 269 32.27 35.17 -3.85
N SER A 270 32.79 35.55 -5.00
CA SER A 270 34.24 35.81 -5.13
C SER A 270 34.56 37.21 -4.64
N SER A 271 35.58 37.31 -3.79
CA SER A 271 36.09 38.57 -3.25
C SER A 271 36.99 39.38 -4.20
N GLY A 272 36.82 39.24 -5.53
CA GLY A 272 37.58 39.98 -6.54
C GLY A 272 37.14 41.46 -6.64
N ALA A 273 38.08 42.38 -6.83
CA ALA A 273 37.83 43.79 -6.95
C ALA A 273 36.90 44.11 -8.13
N GLY A 274 35.62 44.32 -7.88
CA GLY A 274 34.70 44.80 -8.89
C GLY A 274 33.28 44.31 -8.85
N GLY A 275 32.88 43.45 -7.97
CA GLY A 275 31.47 43.07 -7.94
C GLY A 275 31.14 41.69 -7.37
N LEU A 276 29.90 41.57 -6.97
CA LEU A 276 29.30 40.29 -6.61
C LEU A 276 29.29 39.40 -7.83
N CYS A 277 30.17 38.40 -7.88
CA CYS A 277 30.05 37.32 -8.84
C CYS A 277 29.42 36.14 -8.14
N VAL A 278 28.17 35.83 -8.43
CA VAL A 278 27.44 34.67 -7.96
C VAL A 278 27.46 33.67 -9.11
N GLY A 279 28.35 32.68 -9.04
CA GLY A 279 28.46 31.65 -10.09
C GLY A 279 29.43 30.54 -9.74
N ALA A 280 29.35 29.38 -10.40
CA ALA A 280 30.31 28.30 -10.25
C ALA A 280 31.70 28.77 -10.75
N SER A 281 32.73 28.54 -9.93
CA SER A 281 34.11 28.91 -10.29
C SER A 281 34.68 27.98 -11.34
N GLY A 282 34.63 28.40 -12.61
CA GLY A 282 35.50 27.86 -13.66
C GLY A 282 36.72 28.78 -13.79
N ALA A 283 37.90 28.24 -14.07
CA ALA A 283 39.13 29.02 -14.27
C ALA A 283 38.94 30.06 -15.41
N GLY A 284 38.70 31.33 -15.08
CA GLY A 284 38.71 32.44 -16.03
C GLY A 284 37.43 33.26 -16.19
N GLY A 285 36.34 32.97 -15.59
CA GLY A 285 35.10 33.78 -15.69
C GLY A 285 33.99 33.27 -14.84
N CYS A 286 33.42 34.14 -14.02
CA CYS A 286 32.23 33.85 -13.24
C CYS A 286 30.98 34.12 -14.07
N THR A 287 30.18 33.05 -14.37
CA THR A 287 28.87 33.21 -14.99
C THR A 287 27.83 33.31 -13.89
N PRO A 288 27.19 34.48 -13.69
CA PRO A 288 26.18 34.60 -12.66
C PRO A 288 24.93 33.77 -13.00
N ARG A 289 24.47 32.92 -12.08
CA ARG A 289 23.20 32.18 -12.17
C ARG A 289 22.04 32.96 -11.54
N ILE A 290 22.27 34.15 -11.04
CA ILE A 290 21.24 35.05 -10.51
C ILE A 290 21.50 36.43 -11.07
N ASP A 291 20.51 37.04 -11.68
CA ASP A 291 20.53 38.47 -11.97
C ASP A 291 20.13 39.26 -10.71
N THR A 292 21.10 39.51 -9.85
CA THR A 292 20.87 40.22 -8.57
C THR A 292 20.30 41.61 -8.72
N SER A 293 20.39 42.22 -9.90
CA SER A 293 19.77 43.52 -10.19
C SER A 293 18.26 43.44 -10.32
N LYS A 294 17.74 42.24 -10.72
CA LYS A 294 16.32 41.99 -10.92
C LYS A 294 15.69 41.22 -9.76
N VAL A 295 16.42 40.28 -9.15
CA VAL A 295 15.90 39.37 -8.14
C VAL A 295 16.14 39.87 -6.71
N GLY A 296 17.21 40.66 -6.47
CA GLY A 296 17.67 41.02 -5.13
C GLY A 296 18.50 39.91 -4.47
N LEU A 297 18.83 40.08 -3.20
CA LEU A 297 19.56 39.08 -2.41
C LEU A 297 18.59 38.37 -1.49
N PHE A 298 18.76 37.05 -1.35
CA PHE A 298 17.89 36.23 -0.50
C PHE A 298 18.67 35.13 0.25
N ARG A 299 18.16 34.72 1.42
CA ARG A 299 18.69 33.60 2.22
C ARG A 299 17.58 32.71 2.74
N ASN A 300 17.84 31.39 2.75
CA ASN A 300 16.93 30.42 3.31
C ASN A 300 15.49 30.52 2.73
N VAL A 301 15.36 30.81 1.46
CA VAL A 301 14.10 30.82 0.74
C VAL A 301 13.81 29.42 0.24
N ASP A 302 12.66 28.85 0.58
CA ASP A 302 12.24 27.53 0.09
C ASP A 302 11.90 27.62 -1.39
N MET A 303 12.64 26.88 -2.22
CA MET A 303 12.54 26.86 -3.67
C MET A 303 12.47 25.42 -4.18
N TYR A 304 11.74 25.18 -5.28
CA TYR A 304 11.82 23.90 -5.97
C TYR A 304 13.24 23.68 -6.55
N HIS A 305 13.71 22.44 -6.47
CA HIS A 305 14.89 22.02 -7.23
C HIS A 305 14.50 21.64 -8.67
N ASN A 306 13.44 20.86 -8.79
CA ASN A 306 12.76 20.53 -10.03
C ASN A 306 11.33 20.10 -9.71
N PHE A 307 10.51 20.05 -10.73
CA PHE A 307 9.21 19.36 -10.68
C PHE A 307 8.93 18.70 -12.03
N ILE A 308 7.98 17.83 -12.08
CA ILE A 308 7.60 17.11 -13.28
C ILE A 308 6.09 17.26 -13.46
N ASN A 309 5.67 17.82 -14.59
CA ASN A 309 4.32 17.70 -15.10
C ASN A 309 4.28 16.46 -15.95
N GLN A 310 3.58 15.39 -15.51
CA GLN A 310 3.61 14.11 -16.19
C GLN A 310 2.22 13.51 -16.37
N VAL A 311 2.10 12.70 -17.40
CA VAL A 311 0.98 11.80 -17.63
C VAL A 311 1.48 10.37 -17.44
N GLU A 312 0.78 9.61 -16.63
CA GLU A 312 1.09 8.23 -16.31
C GLU A 312 0.03 7.32 -16.95
N PHE A 313 0.47 6.26 -17.60
CA PHE A 313 -0.38 5.20 -18.15
C PHE A 313 -0.05 3.89 -17.48
N SER A 314 -1.07 3.16 -17.01
CA SER A 314 -0.93 1.81 -16.52
C SER A 314 -1.82 0.88 -17.32
N ASN A 315 -1.22 -0.07 -18.00
CA ASN A 315 -1.91 -1.17 -18.64
C ASN A 315 -1.68 -2.42 -17.83
N ARG A 316 -2.75 -2.95 -17.26
CA ARG A 316 -2.69 -4.01 -16.28
C ARG A 316 -3.59 -5.17 -16.62
N LYS A 317 -3.09 -6.41 -16.45
CA LYS A 317 -3.84 -7.66 -16.61
C LYS A 317 -3.64 -8.52 -15.40
N ARG A 318 -4.74 -8.87 -14.73
CA ARG A 318 -4.71 -9.67 -13.52
C ARG A 318 -5.53 -10.94 -13.68
N ILE A 319 -4.97 -12.06 -13.23
CA ILE A 319 -5.63 -13.36 -13.17
C ILE A 319 -5.62 -13.83 -11.71
N GLY A 320 -6.77 -14.25 -11.22
CA GLY A 320 -6.92 -14.84 -9.89
C GLY A 320 -7.57 -16.22 -9.97
N LEU A 321 -7.08 -17.16 -9.17
CA LEU A 321 -7.64 -18.50 -9.02
C LEU A 321 -7.70 -18.86 -7.53
N ASP A 322 -8.79 -19.41 -7.07
CA ASP A 322 -8.95 -20.00 -5.73
C ASP A 322 -9.62 -21.37 -5.85
N GLY A 323 -9.13 -22.33 -5.10
CA GLY A 323 -9.68 -23.68 -5.05
C GLY A 323 -9.64 -24.26 -3.66
N THR A 324 -10.76 -24.87 -3.23
CA THR A 324 -10.85 -25.54 -1.93
C THR A 324 -11.46 -26.93 -2.11
N VAL A 325 -10.83 -27.91 -1.47
CA VAL A 325 -11.37 -29.28 -1.31
C VAL A 325 -11.55 -29.54 0.17
N GLN A 326 -12.74 -29.94 0.55
CA GLN A 326 -13.07 -30.38 1.93
C GLN A 326 -13.55 -31.83 1.93
N PHE A 327 -12.93 -32.65 2.77
CA PHE A 327 -13.28 -34.04 2.93
C PHE A 327 -13.52 -34.37 4.39
N LYS A 328 -14.72 -34.87 4.69
CA LYS A 328 -15.20 -35.23 6.03
C LYS A 328 -15.50 -36.74 6.06
N PRO A 329 -14.46 -37.62 6.20
CA PRO A 329 -14.65 -39.07 6.15
C PRO A 329 -15.51 -39.61 7.29
N THR A 330 -15.48 -38.92 8.43
CA THR A 330 -16.30 -39.24 9.61
C THR A 330 -16.88 -37.96 10.17
N ASN A 331 -17.86 -38.01 11.05
CA ASN A 331 -18.48 -36.81 11.62
C ASN A 331 -17.52 -35.97 12.46
N ASN A 332 -16.43 -36.55 12.90
CA ASN A 332 -15.45 -35.92 13.78
C ASN A 332 -14.11 -35.61 13.12
N LEU A 333 -13.93 -35.88 11.83
CA LEU A 333 -12.66 -35.58 11.13
C LEU A 333 -12.92 -34.82 9.83
N LEU A 334 -12.29 -33.65 9.70
CA LEU A 334 -12.38 -32.77 8.51
C LEU A 334 -10.99 -32.48 7.98
N PHE A 335 -10.77 -32.76 6.71
CA PHE A 335 -9.61 -32.30 5.96
C PHE A 335 -10.01 -31.16 5.04
N THR A 336 -9.15 -30.10 4.98
CA THR A 336 -9.31 -28.99 4.04
C THR A 336 -8.00 -28.76 3.32
N LEU A 337 -8.06 -28.71 2.00
CA LEU A 337 -6.95 -28.31 1.14
C LEU A 337 -7.34 -27.04 0.40
N ASP A 338 -6.51 -26.00 0.53
CA ASP A 338 -6.70 -24.68 -0.07
C ASP A 338 -5.58 -24.36 -1.04
N GLY A 339 -5.94 -23.72 -2.15
CA GLY A 339 -4.97 -23.16 -3.08
C GLY A 339 -5.46 -21.81 -3.61
N LEU A 340 -4.62 -20.78 -3.48
CA LEU A 340 -4.87 -19.45 -4.03
C LEU A 340 -3.70 -19.07 -4.94
N TYR A 341 -4.00 -18.51 -6.10
CA TYR A 341 -3.04 -17.98 -7.06
C TYR A 341 -3.52 -16.62 -7.57
N SER A 342 -2.62 -15.64 -7.60
CA SER A 342 -2.84 -14.36 -8.25
C SER A 342 -1.63 -13.99 -9.09
N HIS A 343 -1.86 -13.57 -10.31
CA HIS A 343 -0.84 -13.06 -11.23
C HIS A 343 -1.28 -11.75 -11.83
N ASP A 344 -0.38 -10.78 -11.79
CA ASP A 344 -0.56 -9.43 -12.29
C ASP A 344 0.57 -9.08 -13.24
N ASP A 345 0.25 -8.63 -14.44
CA ASP A 345 1.19 -8.15 -15.47
C ASP A 345 0.83 -6.68 -15.76
N GLU A 346 1.68 -5.78 -15.29
CA GLU A 346 1.52 -4.33 -15.44
C GLU A 346 2.60 -3.77 -16.36
N HIS A 347 2.19 -2.94 -17.29
CA HIS A 347 3.08 -2.07 -18.04
C HIS A 347 2.76 -0.61 -17.70
N TYR A 348 3.60 -0.03 -16.87
CA TYR A 348 3.55 1.38 -16.50
C TYR A 348 4.45 2.18 -17.44
N HIS A 349 3.92 3.27 -17.97
CA HIS A 349 4.62 4.26 -18.77
C HIS A 349 4.25 5.65 -18.25
N SER A 350 5.24 6.46 -17.94
CA SER A 350 5.02 7.89 -17.67
C SER A 350 5.83 8.74 -18.64
N SER A 351 5.27 9.87 -19.02
CA SER A 351 5.93 10.87 -19.84
C SER A 351 5.66 12.25 -19.27
N GLY A 352 6.70 13.05 -19.07
CA GLY A 352 6.57 14.34 -18.41
C GLY A 352 7.62 15.34 -18.85
N ILE A 353 7.35 16.60 -18.54
CA ILE A 353 8.27 17.73 -18.78
C ILE A 353 8.75 18.29 -17.44
N ALA A 354 10.07 18.44 -17.29
CA ALA A 354 10.75 18.80 -16.07
C ALA A 354 11.75 19.95 -16.30
N PRO A 355 11.55 21.14 -15.73
CA PRO A 355 12.58 22.16 -15.73
C PRO A 355 13.73 21.77 -14.78
N ASP A 356 14.94 22.05 -15.19
CA ASP A 356 16.13 21.91 -14.36
C ASP A 356 16.59 23.31 -13.90
N PHE A 357 16.25 23.68 -12.67
CA PHE A 357 16.54 24.99 -12.13
C PHE A 357 18.04 25.24 -11.89
N SER A 358 18.86 24.19 -11.96
CA SER A 358 20.32 24.33 -11.89
C SER A 358 20.93 24.82 -13.20
N GLY A 359 20.21 24.77 -14.31
CA GLY A 359 20.72 25.02 -15.66
C GLY A 359 20.60 26.44 -16.18
N GLY A 360 19.81 27.32 -15.52
CA GLY A 360 19.49 28.64 -16.02
C GLY A 360 19.92 29.79 -15.09
N THR A 361 19.73 31.02 -15.56
CA THR A 361 19.90 32.23 -14.76
C THR A 361 18.55 32.67 -14.22
N LEU A 362 18.41 32.77 -12.90
CA LEU A 362 17.22 33.30 -12.24
C LEU A 362 17.11 34.81 -12.49
N VAL A 363 16.06 35.21 -13.18
CA VAL A 363 15.84 36.60 -13.60
C VAL A 363 14.62 37.27 -12.94
N ARG A 364 13.76 36.49 -12.32
CA ARG A 364 12.58 36.95 -11.55
C ARG A 364 12.29 36.00 -10.43
N GLN A 365 11.98 36.54 -9.25
CA GLN A 365 11.50 35.74 -8.10
C GLN A 365 10.43 36.53 -7.34
N VAL A 366 9.39 35.82 -6.88
CA VAL A 366 8.40 36.34 -5.94
C VAL A 366 8.40 35.39 -4.74
N VAL A 367 8.63 35.96 -3.57
CA VAL A 367 8.68 35.21 -2.31
C VAL A 367 7.48 35.61 -1.44
N SER A 368 6.82 34.63 -0.87
CA SER A 368 5.75 34.80 0.11
C SER A 368 6.28 34.49 1.53
N GLY A 369 6.04 35.42 2.46
CA GLY A 369 6.61 35.33 3.83
C GLY A 369 8.06 35.75 3.87
N GLY A 370 8.74 35.51 5.00
CA GLY A 370 10.11 35.94 5.23
C GLY A 370 10.20 37.41 5.76
N THR A 371 11.42 37.92 5.94
CA THR A 371 11.70 39.25 6.46
C THR A 371 12.94 39.82 5.80
N ASP A 372 12.96 41.12 5.57
CA ASP A 372 14.14 41.81 5.08
C ASP A 372 15.10 42.15 6.22
N THR A 373 16.36 41.84 6.05
CA THR A 373 17.44 42.12 6.99
C THR A 373 18.56 42.93 6.28
N THR A 374 19.38 43.64 7.04
CA THR A 374 20.55 44.31 6.50
C THR A 374 21.80 43.51 6.83
N GLU A 375 22.52 43.07 5.81
CA GLU A 375 23.74 42.26 5.92
C GLU A 375 24.93 42.95 5.21
N ILE A 376 26.14 42.62 5.63
CA ILE A 376 27.36 43.00 4.92
C ILE A 376 27.65 41.95 3.85
N VAL A 377 27.38 42.25 2.60
CA VAL A 377 27.62 41.37 1.46
C VAL A 377 28.61 42.02 0.51
N GLY A 378 29.74 41.39 0.27
CA GLY A 378 30.83 41.94 -0.55
C GLY A 378 31.40 43.22 0.02
N GLY A 379 31.43 43.39 1.36
CA GLY A 379 31.94 44.60 2.04
C GLY A 379 30.99 45.81 2.03
N GLN A 380 29.76 45.66 1.53
CA GLN A 380 28.72 46.70 1.50
C GLN A 380 27.49 46.27 2.29
N SER A 381 26.84 47.22 2.95
CA SER A 381 25.55 47.02 3.60
C SER A 381 24.47 46.86 2.53
N ARG A 382 23.78 45.74 2.52
CA ARG A 382 22.74 45.38 1.53
C ARG A 382 21.52 44.80 2.23
N THR A 383 20.37 45.05 1.63
CA THR A 383 19.12 44.37 2.05
C THR A 383 19.13 42.94 1.52
N VAL A 384 18.87 41.97 2.40
CA VAL A 384 18.75 40.55 2.10
C VAL A 384 17.40 40.08 2.61
N HIS A 385 16.62 39.48 1.76
CA HIS A 385 15.35 38.81 2.12
C HIS A 385 15.66 37.45 2.77
N VAL A 386 15.15 37.16 3.97
CA VAL A 386 15.47 35.95 4.72
C VAL A 386 14.20 35.14 5.00
N GLY A 387 14.20 33.85 4.59
CA GLY A 387 13.09 32.92 4.74
C GLY A 387 11.96 33.15 3.75
N GLY A 388 10.86 32.42 3.95
CA GLY A 388 9.72 32.45 3.05
C GLY A 388 9.80 31.37 1.96
N THR A 389 8.81 31.35 1.07
CA THR A 389 8.66 30.35 -0.02
C THR A 389 8.58 31.08 -1.35
N ALA A 390 9.38 30.71 -2.32
CA ALA A 390 9.31 31.21 -3.68
C ALA A 390 8.02 30.73 -4.35
N THR A 391 7.13 31.64 -4.68
CA THR A 391 5.82 31.34 -5.27
C THR A 391 5.78 31.54 -6.78
N SER A 392 6.73 32.29 -7.34
CA SER A 392 6.90 32.45 -8.79
C SER A 392 8.37 32.73 -9.13
N GLU A 393 8.88 32.04 -10.15
CA GLU A 393 10.24 32.21 -10.62
C GLU A 393 10.31 32.13 -12.14
N SER A 394 11.20 32.94 -12.74
CA SER A 394 11.53 32.92 -14.16
C SER A 394 13.01 32.74 -14.36
N PHE A 395 13.37 31.84 -15.27
CA PHE A 395 14.74 31.54 -15.62
C PHE A 395 14.98 31.83 -17.10
N HIS A 396 16.17 32.33 -17.39
CA HIS A 396 16.66 32.62 -18.74
C HIS A 396 17.82 31.68 -19.06
N ASP A 397 17.88 31.23 -20.32
CA ASP A 397 18.96 30.38 -20.84
C ASP A 397 19.12 29.08 -20.01
N GLY A 398 17.99 28.50 -19.63
CA GLY A 398 17.93 27.28 -18.84
C GLY A 398 17.81 26.01 -19.65
N THR A 399 17.58 24.91 -18.93
CA THR A 399 17.40 23.57 -19.51
C THR A 399 16.08 22.97 -19.08
N VAL A 400 15.48 22.18 -19.94
CA VAL A 400 14.27 21.43 -19.66
C VAL A 400 14.44 19.99 -20.15
N ASP A 401 14.17 19.04 -19.28
CA ASP A 401 14.16 17.64 -19.60
C ASP A 401 12.75 17.15 -19.98
N VAL A 402 12.67 16.23 -20.92
CA VAL A 402 11.55 15.31 -21.00
C VAL A 402 11.95 14.03 -20.28
N VAL A 403 11.14 13.65 -19.34
CA VAL A 403 11.35 12.51 -18.46
C VAL A 403 10.38 11.41 -18.87
N VAL A 404 10.89 10.22 -19.14
CA VAL A 404 10.08 9.04 -19.42
C VAL A 404 10.52 7.91 -18.51
N GLU A 405 9.53 7.28 -17.92
CA GLU A 405 9.72 6.09 -17.13
C GLU A 405 8.90 4.93 -17.70
N ASP A 406 9.56 3.82 -17.97
CA ASP A 406 8.96 2.56 -18.38
C ASP A 406 9.23 1.49 -17.32
N ARG A 407 8.17 0.95 -16.70
CA ARG A 407 8.23 -0.11 -15.69
C ARG A 407 7.36 -1.29 -16.10
N PRO A 408 7.86 -2.22 -16.90
CA PRO A 408 7.20 -3.51 -17.04
C PRO A 408 7.35 -4.28 -15.72
N ALA A 409 6.25 -4.66 -15.09
CA ALA A 409 6.25 -5.31 -13.80
C ALA A 409 5.36 -6.55 -13.81
N LYS A 410 5.79 -7.61 -13.12
CA LYS A 410 5.01 -8.82 -12.90
C LYS A 410 4.96 -9.14 -11.42
N SER A 411 3.76 -9.30 -10.89
CA SER A 411 3.55 -9.78 -9.53
C SER A 411 2.88 -11.15 -9.57
N THR A 412 3.37 -12.09 -8.78
CA THR A 412 2.78 -13.43 -8.67
C THR A 412 2.75 -13.83 -7.20
N THR A 413 1.57 -14.16 -6.71
CA THR A 413 1.37 -14.63 -5.32
C THR A 413 0.63 -15.94 -5.34
N TYR A 414 1.06 -16.90 -4.53
CA TYR A 414 0.34 -18.13 -4.28
C TYR A 414 0.37 -18.54 -2.81
N LEU A 415 -0.67 -19.25 -2.41
CA LEU A 415 -0.81 -19.87 -1.10
C LEU A 415 -1.31 -21.29 -1.31
N PHE A 416 -0.69 -22.25 -0.64
CA PHE A 416 -1.19 -23.62 -0.48
C PHE A 416 -1.27 -23.95 0.99
N GLY A 417 -2.43 -24.43 1.43
CA GLY A 417 -2.69 -24.77 2.81
C GLY A 417 -3.38 -26.13 2.96
N PHE A 418 -2.98 -26.85 4.00
CA PHE A 418 -3.61 -28.08 4.43
C PHE A 418 -4.03 -27.94 5.88
N ASN A 419 -5.30 -28.24 6.18
CA ASN A 419 -5.83 -28.28 7.52
C ASN A 419 -6.46 -29.65 7.79
N ALA A 420 -6.13 -30.24 8.94
CA ALA A 420 -6.75 -31.47 9.45
C ALA A 420 -7.32 -31.18 10.83
N ARG A 421 -8.64 -31.28 10.99
CA ARG A 421 -9.34 -31.05 12.23
C ARG A 421 -10.06 -32.27 12.72
N TRP A 422 -9.85 -32.62 13.98
CA TRP A 422 -10.49 -33.71 14.68
C TRP A 422 -11.23 -33.20 15.91
N ASP A 423 -12.55 -33.54 16.00
CA ASP A 423 -13.42 -33.15 17.11
C ASP A 423 -13.98 -34.43 17.74
N SER A 424 -13.78 -34.65 19.05
CA SER A 424 -14.28 -35.84 19.74
C SER A 424 -14.67 -35.50 21.19
N GLY A 425 -15.98 -35.57 21.47
CA GLY A 425 -16.53 -35.15 22.76
C GLY A 425 -16.13 -33.69 23.06
N PRO A 426 -15.51 -33.42 24.21
CA PRO A 426 -15.09 -32.03 24.54
C PRO A 426 -13.76 -31.63 23.89
N PHE A 427 -13.06 -32.52 23.21
CA PHE A 427 -11.74 -32.23 22.63
C PHE A 427 -11.82 -31.87 21.16
N SER A 428 -11.03 -30.89 20.78
CA SER A 428 -10.77 -30.50 19.40
C SER A 428 -9.26 -30.39 19.20
N VAL A 429 -8.74 -30.92 18.09
CA VAL A 429 -7.35 -30.78 17.68
C VAL A 429 -7.31 -30.39 16.21
N ALA A 430 -6.48 -29.41 15.85
CA ALA A 430 -6.29 -29.00 14.46
C ALA A 430 -4.79 -28.89 14.15
N LEU A 431 -4.39 -29.47 13.03
CA LEU A 431 -3.08 -29.26 12.41
C LEU A 431 -3.28 -28.40 11.16
N ASP A 432 -2.54 -27.31 11.06
CA ASP A 432 -2.50 -26.44 9.90
C ASP A 432 -1.07 -26.34 9.36
N LEU A 433 -0.91 -26.55 8.06
CA LEU A 433 0.38 -26.46 7.35
C LEU A 433 0.17 -25.61 6.12
N ASP A 434 1.03 -24.61 5.92
CA ASP A 434 0.94 -23.78 4.72
C ASP A 434 2.30 -23.32 4.20
N THR A 435 2.25 -22.95 2.92
CA THR A 435 3.33 -22.23 2.23
C THR A 435 2.74 -21.12 1.40
N THR A 436 3.30 -19.94 1.53
CA THR A 436 2.95 -18.79 0.69
C THR A 436 4.20 -18.22 0.04
N LYS A 437 4.06 -17.77 -1.20
CA LYS A 437 5.15 -17.09 -1.91
C LYS A 437 4.60 -15.94 -2.74
N ALA A 438 5.27 -14.80 -2.66
CA ALA A 438 5.04 -13.66 -3.55
C ALA A 438 6.34 -13.30 -4.26
N LYS A 439 6.23 -12.96 -5.56
CA LYS A 439 7.34 -12.45 -6.36
C LYS A 439 6.86 -11.20 -7.10
N TYR A 440 7.62 -10.12 -6.98
CA TYR A 440 7.52 -8.93 -7.82
C TYR A 440 8.77 -8.83 -8.67
N ASP A 441 8.63 -8.55 -9.97
CA ASP A 441 9.73 -8.50 -10.93
C ASP A 441 9.52 -7.31 -11.87
N ASN A 442 10.29 -6.26 -11.68
CA ASN A 442 10.40 -5.13 -12.58
C ASN A 442 11.86 -4.87 -12.99
N ALA A 443 12.66 -5.92 -13.12
CA ALA A 443 14.10 -5.84 -13.39
C ALA A 443 14.48 -4.98 -14.63
N GLN A 444 13.51 -4.68 -15.50
CA GLN A 444 13.70 -3.87 -16.71
C GLN A 444 13.16 -2.44 -16.57
N ALA A 445 12.84 -1.99 -15.36
CA ALA A 445 12.38 -0.63 -15.13
C ALA A 445 13.49 0.38 -15.44
N LEU A 446 13.13 1.39 -16.22
CA LEU A 446 14.02 2.46 -16.69
C LEU A 446 13.40 3.83 -16.42
N PHE A 447 14.21 4.70 -15.87
CA PHE A 447 13.99 6.15 -15.82
C PHE A 447 14.98 6.82 -16.77
N THR A 448 14.49 7.62 -17.69
CA THR A 448 15.31 8.21 -18.77
C THR A 448 14.97 9.66 -19.00
N THR A 449 15.94 10.46 -19.35
CA THR A 449 15.73 11.86 -19.71
C THR A 449 16.39 12.24 -21.03
N SER A 450 15.72 13.11 -21.78
CA SER A 450 16.28 13.82 -22.92
C SER A 450 16.21 15.32 -22.68
N ARG A 451 17.28 16.05 -22.97
CA ARG A 451 17.45 17.44 -22.59
C ARG A 451 17.35 18.40 -23.78
N LEU A 452 16.79 19.57 -23.54
CA LEU A 452 16.86 20.71 -24.44
C LEU A 452 17.47 21.91 -23.66
N LYS A 453 18.41 22.62 -24.29
CA LYS A 453 19.11 23.81 -23.71
C LYS A 453 18.59 25.11 -24.34
N HIS A 454 19.00 26.26 -23.79
CA HIS A 454 18.70 27.62 -24.25
C HIS A 454 17.20 27.95 -24.25
N LEU A 455 16.58 27.67 -23.10
CA LEU A 455 15.15 27.86 -22.86
C LEU A 455 14.91 28.93 -21.79
N ASP A 456 13.82 29.65 -21.99
CA ASP A 456 13.24 30.50 -20.95
C ASP A 456 12.03 29.78 -20.37
N TYR A 457 11.92 29.71 -19.06
CA TYR A 457 10.76 29.11 -18.41
C TYR A 457 10.34 29.87 -17.17
N THR A 458 9.07 29.81 -16.89
CA THR A 458 8.44 30.43 -15.72
C THR A 458 7.51 29.44 -15.06
N TYR A 459 7.58 29.34 -13.75
CA TYR A 459 6.52 28.74 -12.96
C TYR A 459 5.86 29.77 -12.03
N ASP A 460 4.57 29.58 -11.75
CA ASP A 460 3.82 30.46 -10.86
C ASP A 460 2.80 29.64 -10.06
N ARG A 461 2.91 29.71 -8.74
CA ARG A 461 2.00 29.05 -7.78
C ARG A 461 0.82 29.95 -7.41
N ASN A 462 0.83 31.22 -7.79
CA ASN A 462 -0.21 32.20 -7.44
C ASN A 462 -1.44 32.14 -8.35
N THR A 463 -1.73 30.96 -8.91
CA THR A 463 -2.82 30.75 -9.89
C THR A 463 -4.20 30.57 -9.25
N GLY A 464 -4.29 30.47 -7.92
CA GLY A 464 -5.51 30.08 -7.20
C GLY A 464 -5.82 28.57 -7.31
N SER A 465 -4.93 27.81 -7.93
CA SER A 465 -4.96 26.33 -8.05
C SER A 465 -3.80 25.74 -7.25
N PRO A 466 -3.95 24.55 -6.66
CA PRO A 466 -2.83 23.80 -6.12
C PRO A 466 -1.74 23.49 -7.15
N LEU A 467 -2.10 23.43 -8.43
CA LEU A 467 -1.20 23.20 -9.54
C LEU A 467 -0.54 24.52 -9.94
N ALA A 468 0.80 24.57 -9.89
CA ALA A 468 1.56 25.69 -10.43
C ALA A 468 1.38 25.77 -11.97
N SER A 469 1.26 26.97 -12.52
CA SER A 469 1.40 27.15 -13.96
C SER A 469 2.88 27.01 -14.37
N PHE A 470 3.12 26.37 -15.50
CA PHE A 470 4.47 26.21 -16.05
C PHE A 470 4.48 26.46 -17.56
N THR A 471 5.30 27.40 -17.96
CA THR A 471 5.46 27.76 -19.37
C THR A 471 6.91 27.67 -19.79
N VAL A 472 7.12 27.18 -21.02
CA VAL A 472 8.45 27.09 -21.65
C VAL A 472 8.40 27.85 -22.97
N SER A 473 9.43 28.63 -23.22
CA SER A 473 9.64 29.32 -24.49
C SER A 473 11.13 29.28 -24.86
N SER A 474 11.42 29.58 -26.12
CA SER A 474 12.80 29.71 -26.56
C SER A 474 12.88 30.76 -27.68
N PRO A 475 13.87 31.67 -27.63
CA PRO A 475 14.14 32.53 -28.76
C PRO A 475 14.70 31.74 -29.98
N THR A 476 15.22 30.54 -29.77
CA THR A 476 15.90 29.73 -30.78
C THR A 476 14.97 28.69 -31.38
N TYR A 477 14.07 28.10 -30.56
CA TYR A 477 13.20 26.98 -30.96
C TYR A 477 11.74 27.39 -30.76
N PRO A 478 11.00 27.76 -31.83
CA PRO A 478 9.61 28.23 -31.69
C PRO A 478 8.68 27.26 -30.94
N ASP A 479 8.88 25.97 -31.15
CA ASP A 479 8.07 24.89 -30.54
C ASP A 479 8.92 24.06 -29.55
N ALA A 480 9.61 24.75 -28.64
CA ALA A 480 10.63 24.15 -27.76
C ALA A 480 10.20 22.86 -27.06
N ALA A 481 8.99 22.79 -26.51
CA ALA A 481 8.54 21.61 -25.80
C ALA A 481 8.36 20.37 -26.72
N THR A 482 8.01 20.56 -27.99
CA THR A 482 7.79 19.50 -28.99
C THR A 482 8.91 19.34 -29.99
N ASP A 483 10.02 20.07 -29.84
CA ASP A 483 11.19 19.96 -30.72
C ASP A 483 11.83 18.58 -30.59
N VAL A 484 11.88 17.85 -31.70
CA VAL A 484 12.50 16.52 -31.83
C VAL A 484 13.94 16.56 -32.36
N ASN A 485 14.39 17.68 -32.92
CA ASN A 485 15.64 17.76 -33.66
C ASN A 485 16.87 18.18 -32.83
N HIS A 486 16.63 18.83 -31.69
CA HIS A 486 17.68 19.39 -30.85
C HIS A 486 17.76 18.72 -29.48
N ARG A 487 17.17 17.54 -29.32
CA ARG A 487 17.21 16.77 -28.06
C ARG A 487 18.57 16.15 -27.83
N LEU A 488 19.12 16.39 -26.67
CA LEU A 488 20.40 15.88 -26.22
C LEU A 488 20.19 14.64 -25.34
N ALA A 489 21.12 13.71 -25.44
CA ALA A 489 21.26 12.62 -24.48
C ALA A 489 21.57 13.20 -23.11
N HIS A 490 20.92 12.67 -22.05
CA HIS A 490 21.16 13.20 -20.71
C HIS A 490 21.29 12.06 -19.69
N TYR A 491 20.31 11.85 -18.85
CA TYR A 491 20.39 10.93 -17.71
C TYR A 491 19.61 9.64 -17.96
N MET A 492 20.16 8.53 -17.50
CA MET A 492 19.51 7.24 -17.55
C MET A 492 19.78 6.45 -16.28
N GLN A 493 18.73 5.87 -15.70
CA GLN A 493 18.84 5.06 -14.48
C GLN A 493 17.99 3.80 -14.59
N SER A 494 18.55 2.67 -14.16
CA SER A 494 17.74 1.48 -13.88
C SER A 494 17.07 1.62 -12.51
N GLU A 495 15.77 1.40 -12.45
CA GLU A 495 15.00 1.28 -11.22
C GLU A 495 14.54 -0.16 -10.97
N GLY A 496 15.18 -1.09 -11.65
CA GLY A 496 14.82 -2.50 -11.65
C GLY A 496 15.10 -3.19 -10.33
N GLN A 497 14.16 -4.02 -9.90
CA GLN A 497 14.34 -4.93 -8.76
C GLN A 497 13.52 -6.21 -8.91
N ILE A 498 13.95 -7.24 -8.21
CA ILE A 498 13.17 -8.45 -7.98
C ILE A 498 13.02 -8.63 -6.48
N LEU A 499 11.76 -8.70 -6.03
CA LEU A 499 11.41 -8.98 -4.65
C LEU A 499 10.81 -10.40 -4.58
N GLU A 500 11.31 -11.23 -3.67
CA GLU A 500 10.75 -12.54 -3.40
C GLU A 500 10.50 -12.69 -1.90
N ASP A 501 9.29 -13.08 -1.53
CA ASP A 501 8.89 -13.33 -0.15
C ASP A 501 8.31 -14.75 -0.05
N THR A 502 8.83 -15.55 0.86
CA THR A 502 8.38 -16.92 1.08
C THR A 502 8.13 -17.12 2.57
N ILE A 503 6.96 -17.63 2.92
CA ILE A 503 6.58 -17.99 4.29
C ILE A 503 6.16 -19.44 4.29
N ASN A 504 6.62 -20.21 5.29
CA ASN A 504 6.19 -21.56 5.57
C ASN A 504 5.76 -21.63 7.03
N GLU A 505 4.54 -22.07 7.30
CA GLU A 505 3.99 -22.14 8.66
C GLU A 505 3.50 -23.53 8.99
N ALA A 506 3.57 -23.88 10.27
CA ALA A 506 2.99 -25.08 10.85
C ALA A 506 2.40 -24.74 12.22
N HIS A 507 1.14 -25.05 12.44
CA HIS A 507 0.42 -24.83 13.68
C HIS A 507 -0.27 -26.11 14.15
N LEU A 508 -0.20 -26.36 15.45
CA LEU A 508 -0.96 -27.41 16.12
C LEU A 508 -1.74 -26.77 17.26
N ASP A 509 -3.06 -26.81 17.14
CA ASP A 509 -3.99 -26.20 18.07
C ASP A 509 -4.85 -27.25 18.75
N GLY A 510 -5.14 -27.06 20.01
CA GLY A 510 -6.01 -27.91 20.79
C GLY A 510 -7.03 -27.12 21.60
N ALA A 511 -8.20 -27.69 21.81
CA ALA A 511 -9.19 -27.14 22.71
C ALA A 511 -9.87 -28.20 23.55
N TYR A 512 -10.20 -27.85 24.80
CA TYR A 512 -11.08 -28.59 25.69
C TYR A 512 -12.33 -27.75 25.96
N ASN A 513 -13.47 -28.23 25.50
CA ASN A 513 -14.76 -27.54 25.60
C ASN A 513 -15.53 -28.05 26.84
N GLY A 514 -15.37 -27.36 27.98
CA GLY A 514 -16.16 -27.59 29.17
C GLY A 514 -17.48 -26.77 29.15
N ALA A 515 -18.39 -27.09 30.06
CA ALA A 515 -19.71 -26.44 30.08
C ALA A 515 -19.68 -24.90 30.29
N GLN A 516 -18.76 -24.43 31.13
CA GLN A 516 -18.59 -22.99 31.42
C GLN A 516 -17.22 -22.45 31.06
N VAL A 517 -16.25 -23.33 30.86
CA VAL A 517 -14.85 -22.97 30.56
C VAL A 517 -14.38 -23.77 29.37
N THR A 518 -13.89 -23.06 28.36
CA THR A 518 -13.14 -23.66 27.27
C THR A 518 -11.67 -23.28 27.43
N VAL A 519 -10.79 -24.26 27.27
CA VAL A 519 -9.33 -24.06 27.31
C VAL A 519 -8.77 -24.30 25.92
N TYR A 520 -8.01 -23.33 25.40
CA TYR A 520 -7.31 -23.43 24.14
C TYR A 520 -5.81 -23.40 24.39
N GLY A 521 -5.07 -24.18 23.65
CA GLY A 521 -3.62 -24.14 23.66
C GLY A 521 -3.07 -24.53 22.30
N GLY A 522 -1.97 -23.95 21.91
CA GLY A 522 -1.36 -24.26 20.63
C GLY A 522 0.10 -23.88 20.57
N VAL A 523 0.79 -24.49 19.62
CA VAL A 523 2.18 -24.20 19.26
C VAL A 523 2.27 -24.01 17.76
N GLY A 524 3.21 -23.19 17.32
CA GLY A 524 3.41 -22.96 15.91
C GLY A 524 4.85 -22.55 15.60
N TYR A 525 5.18 -22.67 14.34
CA TYR A 525 6.47 -22.28 13.79
C TYR A 525 6.26 -21.64 12.43
N SER A 526 6.86 -20.45 12.24
CA SER A 526 6.86 -19.73 10.97
C SER A 526 8.28 -19.44 10.53
N ALA A 527 8.59 -19.68 9.26
CA ALA A 527 9.86 -19.36 8.63
C ALA A 527 9.62 -18.48 7.41
N ARG A 528 10.09 -17.25 7.45
CA ARG A 528 9.98 -16.28 6.36
C ARG A 528 11.34 -15.95 5.78
N THR A 529 11.42 -15.86 4.46
CA THR A 529 12.60 -15.37 3.75
C THR A 529 12.17 -14.33 2.74
N LYS A 530 12.72 -13.12 2.87
CA LYS A 530 12.53 -12.05 1.91
C LYS A 530 13.85 -11.69 1.26
N THR A 531 13.86 -11.66 -0.06
CA THR A 531 15.06 -11.35 -0.87
C THR A 531 14.74 -10.19 -1.79
N THR A 532 15.62 -9.20 -1.81
CA THR A 532 15.63 -8.09 -2.77
C THR A 532 16.84 -8.27 -3.66
N THR A 533 16.66 -8.26 -4.97
CA THR A 533 17.73 -8.20 -5.96
C THR A 533 17.58 -6.89 -6.71
N GLY A 534 18.51 -5.96 -6.51
CA GLY A 534 18.53 -4.67 -7.21
C GLY A 534 19.31 -4.76 -8.53
N PHE A 535 18.99 -3.86 -9.44
CA PHE A 535 19.68 -3.68 -10.71
C PHE A 535 20.10 -2.21 -10.86
N THR A 536 21.22 -1.98 -11.50
CA THR A 536 21.74 -0.64 -11.74
C THR A 536 22.35 -0.54 -13.14
N GLU A 537 22.35 0.66 -13.66
CA GLU A 537 23.20 1.07 -14.74
C GLU A 537 24.43 1.75 -14.12
N PRO A 538 25.66 1.22 -14.30
CA PRO A 538 26.83 1.67 -13.55
C PRO A 538 27.30 3.10 -13.87
N ASN A 539 26.88 3.70 -14.98
CA ASN A 539 27.25 5.05 -15.39
C ASN A 539 26.05 5.85 -15.91
N ALA A 540 25.03 5.97 -15.06
CA ALA A 540 23.77 6.67 -15.37
C ALA A 540 23.97 8.09 -15.92
N CYS A 541 25.06 8.74 -15.55
CA CYS A 541 25.40 10.11 -15.91
C CYS A 541 26.45 10.20 -17.06
N ALA A 542 26.60 9.14 -17.85
CA ALA A 542 27.53 9.13 -18.98
C ALA A 542 27.34 10.35 -19.91
N TYR A 543 26.12 10.78 -20.10
CA TYR A 543 25.75 11.91 -20.95
C TYR A 543 25.28 13.15 -20.18
N CYS A 544 25.37 13.19 -18.85
CA CYS A 544 25.00 14.38 -18.07
C CYS A 544 25.91 15.57 -18.47
N GLY A 545 25.26 16.69 -18.84
CA GLY A 545 25.98 17.88 -19.29
C GLY A 545 26.51 17.80 -20.73
N SER A 546 26.26 16.70 -21.46
CA SER A 546 26.71 16.53 -22.82
C SER A 546 25.96 17.41 -23.82
N ASP A 547 26.54 17.55 -25.03
CA ASP A 547 25.91 18.14 -26.22
C ASP A 547 25.69 17.09 -27.33
N VAL A 548 25.61 15.82 -26.95
CA VAL A 548 25.39 14.71 -27.87
C VAL A 548 23.93 14.67 -28.28
N LEU A 549 23.66 14.89 -29.57
CA LEU A 549 22.32 14.84 -30.13
C LEU A 549 21.82 13.40 -30.23
N VAL A 550 20.57 13.22 -29.86
CA VAL A 550 19.81 11.97 -30.05
C VAL A 550 19.08 12.06 -31.41
N PRO A 551 19.09 11.01 -32.24
CA PRO A 551 18.37 11.01 -33.50
C PRO A 551 16.88 11.34 -33.31
N SER A 552 16.34 12.24 -34.14
CA SER A 552 14.94 12.71 -34.02
C SER A 552 13.89 11.59 -34.17
N SER A 553 14.25 10.49 -34.84
CA SER A 553 13.40 9.31 -35.01
C SER A 553 13.05 8.59 -33.71
N VAL A 554 13.74 8.89 -32.60
CA VAL A 554 13.45 8.34 -31.26
C VAL A 554 12.21 9.01 -30.68
N PHE A 555 11.91 10.26 -31.07
CA PHE A 555 10.94 11.11 -30.43
C PHE A 555 9.65 11.25 -31.25
N SER A 556 8.53 11.41 -30.56
CA SER A 556 7.22 11.69 -31.13
C SER A 556 6.58 12.87 -30.41
N PRO A 557 6.22 13.96 -31.11
CA PRO A 557 5.47 15.06 -30.52
C PRO A 557 4.11 14.54 -30.04
N THR A 558 3.75 14.85 -28.81
CA THR A 558 2.50 14.37 -28.19
C THR A 558 1.76 15.55 -27.56
N SER A 559 0.45 15.51 -27.59
CA SER A 559 -0.42 16.49 -26.96
C SER A 559 -1.28 15.78 -25.92
N TYR A 560 -1.16 16.23 -24.69
CA TYR A 560 -1.94 15.72 -23.57
C TYR A 560 -2.96 16.77 -23.13
N ASN A 561 -4.22 16.36 -22.94
CA ASN A 561 -5.22 17.20 -22.28
C ASN A 561 -5.00 17.17 -20.77
N PHE A 562 -3.84 17.72 -20.34
CA PHE A 562 -3.31 17.63 -18.97
C PHE A 562 -4.28 18.30 -17.99
N PHE A 563 -4.69 17.59 -16.94
CA PHE A 563 -5.74 17.97 -15.98
C PHE A 563 -7.07 18.42 -16.64
N GLY A 564 -7.40 17.89 -17.81
CA GLY A 564 -8.60 18.25 -18.54
C GLY A 564 -8.59 19.67 -19.12
N GLY A 565 -7.41 20.24 -19.39
CA GLY A 565 -7.22 21.62 -19.81
C GLY A 565 -7.42 22.66 -18.71
N ALA A 566 -7.69 22.21 -17.47
CA ALA A 566 -7.93 23.12 -16.34
C ALA A 566 -6.64 23.73 -15.77
N ALA A 567 -5.49 23.28 -16.22
CA ALA A 567 -4.17 23.76 -15.82
C ALA A 567 -3.82 25.05 -16.60
N GLY A 568 -4.51 26.14 -16.32
CA GLY A 568 -4.31 27.43 -16.98
C GLY A 568 -2.84 27.81 -17.08
N GLY A 569 -2.29 27.91 -18.31
CA GLY A 569 -0.92 28.31 -18.56
C GLY A 569 0.12 27.20 -18.48
N ASN A 570 -0.24 25.92 -18.31
CA ASN A 570 0.72 24.83 -18.33
C ASN A 570 1.03 24.35 -19.76
N THR A 571 2.30 24.01 -20.00
CA THR A 571 2.73 23.31 -21.19
C THR A 571 2.07 21.92 -21.20
N ALA A 572 1.19 21.67 -22.17
CA ALA A 572 0.43 20.44 -22.32
C ALA A 572 0.97 19.55 -23.46
N ASN A 573 1.94 20.05 -24.22
CA ASN A 573 2.52 19.38 -25.37
C ASN A 573 4.01 19.19 -25.12
N TRP A 574 4.50 17.98 -25.31
CA TRP A 574 5.94 17.70 -25.27
C TRP A 574 6.25 16.47 -26.13
N VAL A 575 7.49 16.15 -26.31
CA VAL A 575 7.88 14.90 -27.00
C VAL A 575 7.68 13.72 -26.06
N ASP A 576 7.32 12.57 -26.64
CA ASP A 576 7.27 11.31 -25.95
C ASP A 576 8.17 10.29 -26.67
N TYR A 577 8.61 9.27 -25.93
CA TYR A 577 9.46 8.22 -26.47
C TYR A 577 9.39 6.94 -25.63
N ASN A 578 9.86 5.84 -26.16
CA ASN A 578 10.03 4.60 -25.38
C ASN A 578 11.40 4.62 -24.68
N ALA A 579 11.43 4.45 -23.35
CA ALA A 579 12.64 4.53 -22.55
C ALA A 579 13.70 3.50 -22.97
N GLN A 580 13.28 2.26 -23.28
CA GLN A 580 14.20 1.21 -23.72
C GLN A 580 14.83 1.55 -25.08
N ASN A 581 14.07 2.16 -26.00
CA ASN A 581 14.57 2.58 -27.30
C ASN A 581 15.60 3.70 -27.14
N LEU A 582 15.33 4.69 -26.31
CA LEU A 582 16.30 5.76 -26.01
C LEU A 582 17.55 5.16 -25.36
N PHE A 583 17.42 4.25 -24.39
CA PHE A 583 18.56 3.59 -23.74
C PHE A 583 19.47 2.86 -24.74
N GLN A 584 18.90 2.06 -25.63
CA GLN A 584 19.67 1.35 -26.66
C GLN A 584 20.33 2.31 -27.65
N THR A 585 19.62 3.39 -28.02
CA THR A 585 20.19 4.44 -28.88
C THR A 585 21.39 5.11 -28.24
N MET A 586 21.29 5.47 -26.95
CA MET A 586 22.39 6.10 -26.20
C MET A 586 23.58 5.15 -26.01
N ILE A 587 23.38 3.84 -25.80
CA ILE A 587 24.46 2.85 -25.82
C ILE A 587 25.13 2.84 -27.19
N GLY A 588 24.35 2.92 -28.28
CA GLY A 588 24.90 3.02 -29.65
C GLY A 588 25.75 4.27 -29.86
N LEU A 589 25.39 5.40 -29.24
CA LEU A 589 26.14 6.65 -29.31
C LEU A 589 27.55 6.57 -28.65
N ASN A 590 27.80 5.63 -27.73
CA ASN A 590 29.13 5.43 -27.14
C ASN A 590 30.25 5.24 -28.17
N SER A 591 29.93 4.68 -29.33
CA SER A 591 30.93 4.41 -30.39
C SER A 591 30.98 5.48 -31.48
N THR A 592 30.03 6.40 -31.53
CA THR A 592 29.84 7.38 -32.63
C THR A 592 29.95 8.82 -32.17
N ALA A 593 29.64 9.10 -30.89
CA ALA A 593 29.76 10.43 -30.30
C ALA A 593 31.20 10.81 -30.04
N ASP A 594 31.51 12.11 -30.10
CA ASP A 594 32.83 12.61 -29.72
C ASP A 594 33.07 12.36 -28.23
N PRO A 595 34.15 11.62 -27.87
CA PRO A 595 34.46 11.33 -26.46
C PRO A 595 34.67 12.59 -25.60
N ALA A 596 34.92 13.74 -26.19
CA ALA A 596 35.02 15.01 -25.46
C ALA A 596 33.67 15.57 -25.01
N LEU A 597 32.56 15.08 -25.57
CA LEU A 597 31.20 15.56 -25.32
C LEU A 597 30.46 14.75 -24.25
N HIS A 598 31.02 13.63 -23.76
CA HIS A 598 30.36 12.81 -22.74
C HIS A 598 31.35 12.23 -21.70
N SER A 599 30.83 11.88 -20.51
CA SER A 599 31.64 11.44 -19.35
C SER A 599 31.76 9.92 -19.28
N GLY A 600 32.40 9.30 -20.27
CA GLY A 600 32.54 7.83 -20.37
C GLY A 600 31.34 7.18 -21.07
N ASN A 601 31.25 5.87 -21.07
CA ASN A 601 30.25 5.10 -21.79
C ASN A 601 29.05 4.77 -20.90
N LEU A 602 27.84 4.86 -21.43
CA LEU A 602 26.66 4.26 -20.85
C LEU A 602 26.81 2.74 -20.92
N LEU A 603 26.58 2.04 -19.81
CA LEU A 603 26.81 0.62 -19.70
C LEU A 603 25.47 -0.15 -19.64
N PRO A 604 25.47 -1.45 -20.00
CA PRO A 604 24.28 -2.28 -19.81
C PRO A 604 23.87 -2.40 -18.34
N ILE A 605 22.58 -2.60 -18.10
CA ILE A 605 22.02 -2.86 -16.77
C ILE A 605 22.60 -4.17 -16.21
N VAL A 606 23.10 -4.11 -14.99
CA VAL A 606 23.68 -5.25 -14.26
C VAL A 606 23.01 -5.39 -12.90
N ARG A 607 23.17 -6.58 -12.30
CA ARG A 607 22.74 -6.77 -10.91
C ARG A 607 23.60 -5.88 -9.99
N ASP A 608 22.92 -5.17 -9.08
CA ASP A 608 23.55 -4.36 -8.05
C ASP A 608 23.62 -5.12 -6.70
N PRO A 609 24.80 -5.61 -6.30
CA PRO A 609 24.95 -6.26 -5.01
C PRO A 609 24.76 -5.32 -3.83
N ALA A 610 25.01 -3.99 -3.99
CA ALA A 610 24.83 -2.99 -2.94
C ALA A 610 23.35 -2.75 -2.65
N ALA A 611 22.48 -2.79 -3.69
CA ALA A 611 21.04 -2.70 -3.57
C ALA A 611 20.36 -4.08 -3.33
N SER A 612 21.15 -5.14 -3.13
CA SER A 612 20.62 -6.50 -2.96
C SER A 612 20.74 -6.95 -1.50
N SER A 613 19.69 -7.60 -0.99
CA SER A 613 19.65 -8.08 0.39
C SER A 613 18.79 -9.32 0.58
N SER A 614 18.95 -10.02 1.70
CA SER A 614 18.09 -11.13 2.10
C SER A 614 17.92 -11.13 3.61
N VAL A 615 16.67 -11.16 4.05
CA VAL A 615 16.32 -11.31 5.46
C VAL A 615 15.58 -12.62 5.69
N LYS A 616 16.10 -13.43 6.60
CA LYS A 616 15.47 -14.68 7.04
C LYS A 616 15.01 -14.52 8.47
N GLU A 617 13.74 -14.78 8.73
CA GLU A 617 13.12 -14.71 10.04
C GLU A 617 12.50 -16.07 10.40
N LYS A 618 12.64 -16.48 11.64
CA LYS A 618 12.05 -17.69 12.20
C LYS A 618 11.34 -17.31 13.49
N VAL A 619 10.11 -17.71 13.63
CA VAL A 619 9.28 -17.45 14.81
C VAL A 619 8.77 -18.76 15.37
N ALA A 620 9.15 -19.08 16.57
CA ALA A 620 8.52 -20.14 17.37
C ALA A 620 7.49 -19.50 18.28
N LEU A 621 6.31 -20.05 18.35
CA LEU A 621 5.23 -19.51 19.16
C LEU A 621 4.51 -20.58 19.98
N GLY A 622 3.95 -20.15 21.10
CA GLY A 622 3.05 -20.96 21.93
C GLY A 622 2.00 -20.06 22.58
N TYR A 623 0.81 -20.58 22.79
CA TYR A 623 -0.24 -19.84 23.50
C TYR A 623 -1.07 -20.74 24.42
N LEU A 624 -1.66 -20.09 25.43
CA LEU A 624 -2.71 -20.68 26.28
C LEU A 624 -3.79 -19.61 26.50
N MET A 625 -5.06 -20.01 26.30
CA MET A 625 -6.20 -19.12 26.44
C MET A 625 -7.36 -19.83 27.11
N PHE A 626 -8.07 -19.12 27.96
CA PHE A 626 -9.27 -19.55 28.65
C PHE A 626 -10.44 -18.71 28.22
N GLU A 627 -11.56 -19.35 27.92
CA GLU A 627 -12.83 -18.71 27.64
C GLU A 627 -13.84 -19.14 28.72
N PHE A 628 -14.43 -18.14 29.38
CA PHE A 628 -15.43 -18.32 30.42
C PHE A 628 -16.76 -17.79 29.96
N LYS A 629 -17.84 -18.59 30.13
CA LYS A 629 -19.23 -18.18 29.89
C LYS A 629 -20.05 -18.38 31.15
N GLY A 630 -20.88 -17.40 31.49
CA GLY A 630 -21.70 -17.50 32.71
C GLY A 630 -22.66 -16.32 32.85
N ASN A 631 -23.18 -16.15 34.06
CA ASN A 631 -24.05 -15.05 34.40
C ASN A 631 -23.51 -14.28 35.62
N LEU A 632 -23.46 -12.97 35.52
CA LEU A 632 -23.19 -12.05 36.62
C LEU A 632 -24.56 -11.60 37.17
N GLY A 633 -25.08 -12.31 38.18
CA GLY A 633 -26.47 -12.21 38.55
C GLY A 633 -27.38 -12.72 37.42
N THR A 634 -28.17 -11.83 36.82
CA THR A 634 -29.03 -12.15 35.68
C THR A 634 -28.42 -11.78 34.34
N LEU A 635 -27.22 -11.19 34.32
CA LEU A 635 -26.57 -10.68 33.10
C LEU A 635 -25.63 -11.71 32.51
N PRO A 636 -25.90 -12.24 31.31
CA PRO A 636 -24.96 -13.14 30.63
C PRO A 636 -23.64 -12.45 30.33
N PHE A 637 -22.52 -13.10 30.61
CA PHE A 637 -21.19 -12.62 30.25
C PHE A 637 -20.37 -13.70 29.56
N ALA A 638 -19.42 -13.26 28.76
CA ALA A 638 -18.35 -14.09 28.20
C ALA A 638 -17.01 -13.34 28.27
N VAL A 639 -15.97 -14.04 28.68
CA VAL A 639 -14.62 -13.49 28.83
C VAL A 639 -13.65 -14.46 28.21
N ASN A 640 -12.73 -13.99 27.39
CA ASN A 640 -11.53 -14.74 27.06
C ASN A 640 -10.29 -14.01 27.59
N THR A 641 -9.34 -14.78 28.10
CA THR A 641 -8.05 -14.29 28.56
C THR A 641 -6.96 -15.31 28.22
N GLY A 642 -5.83 -14.83 27.80
CA GLY A 642 -4.74 -15.72 27.40
C GLY A 642 -3.42 -15.00 27.29
N VAL A 643 -2.40 -15.79 27.07
CA VAL A 643 -1.03 -15.31 26.78
C VAL A 643 -0.50 -16.04 25.56
N ARG A 644 0.14 -15.28 24.67
CA ARG A 644 0.92 -15.78 23.54
C ARG A 644 2.37 -15.38 23.75
N ILE A 645 3.28 -16.29 23.49
CA ILE A 645 4.72 -16.06 23.55
C ILE A 645 5.25 -16.30 22.15
N GLU A 646 6.04 -15.35 21.64
CA GLU A 646 6.69 -15.46 20.35
C GLU A 646 8.19 -15.24 20.53
N ASP A 647 8.97 -16.20 20.06
CA ASP A 647 10.42 -16.19 20.07
C ASP A 647 10.93 -16.05 18.64
N THR A 648 11.61 -14.95 18.35
CA THR A 648 11.96 -14.54 16.98
C THR A 648 13.47 -14.48 16.81
N ASP A 649 13.99 -15.29 15.88
CA ASP A 649 15.35 -15.22 15.36
C ASP A 649 15.36 -14.64 13.95
N PHE A 650 16.28 -13.74 13.63
CA PHE A 650 16.46 -13.33 12.26
C PHE A 650 17.92 -13.21 11.85
N THR A 651 18.17 -13.35 10.55
CA THR A 651 19.48 -13.12 9.91
C THR A 651 19.26 -12.21 8.72
N SER A 652 19.95 -11.08 8.70
CA SER A 652 19.94 -10.11 7.62
C SER A 652 21.28 -10.07 6.91
N ASN A 653 21.27 -10.24 5.59
CA ASN A 653 22.44 -10.25 4.73
C ASN A 653 22.31 -9.18 3.64
N GLY A 654 23.43 -8.55 3.30
CA GLY A 654 23.54 -7.55 2.24
C GLY A 654 25.00 -7.27 1.92
N ALA A 655 25.26 -6.15 1.28
CA ALA A 655 26.61 -5.68 1.03
C ALA A 655 26.69 -4.17 1.24
N GLY A 656 27.84 -3.66 1.59
CA GLY A 656 28.08 -2.23 1.82
C GLY A 656 29.48 -1.81 1.41
N GLN A 657 29.62 -0.51 1.23
CA GLN A 657 30.87 0.18 0.94
C GLN A 657 31.08 1.28 1.97
N THR A 658 32.31 1.62 2.25
CA THR A 658 32.67 2.76 3.10
C THR A 658 33.20 3.88 2.24
N VAL A 659 32.79 5.12 2.51
CA VAL A 659 33.39 6.30 1.90
C VAL A 659 34.80 6.49 2.51
N LEU A 660 35.84 6.27 1.72
CA LEU A 660 37.22 6.39 2.15
C LEU A 660 37.74 7.81 2.06
N SER A 661 37.27 8.57 1.07
CA SER A 661 37.61 9.96 0.86
C SER A 661 36.48 10.68 0.09
N ALA A 662 36.24 11.93 0.43
CA ALA A 662 35.26 12.77 -0.25
C ALA A 662 35.77 14.23 -0.32
N LYS A 663 35.93 14.76 -1.55
CA LYS A 663 36.48 16.11 -1.77
C LYS A 663 35.75 16.80 -2.92
N PRO A 664 35.41 18.09 -2.80
CA PRO A 664 34.95 18.88 -3.93
C PRO A 664 36.03 18.94 -5.01
N ASN A 665 35.64 18.83 -6.27
CA ASN A 665 36.57 18.88 -7.42
C ASN A 665 36.78 20.31 -7.97
N GLY A 666 36.21 21.31 -7.34
CA GLY A 666 36.28 22.72 -7.79
C GLY A 666 35.36 23.06 -8.97
N THR A 667 34.64 22.10 -9.54
CA THR A 667 33.64 22.29 -10.61
C THR A 667 32.23 22.07 -10.14
N GLY A 668 32.00 22.05 -8.83
CA GLY A 668 30.68 21.84 -8.22
C GLY A 668 30.27 20.35 -8.08
N GLN A 669 31.23 19.43 -8.24
CA GLN A 669 31.01 17.99 -8.02
C GLN A 669 31.88 17.50 -6.85
N ASN A 670 31.48 16.39 -6.22
CA ASN A 670 32.30 15.72 -5.23
C ASN A 670 33.01 14.50 -5.85
N VAL A 671 34.30 14.40 -5.65
CA VAL A 671 35.08 13.20 -5.94
C VAL A 671 35.04 12.30 -4.70
N ILE A 672 34.43 11.13 -4.83
CA ILE A 672 34.29 10.17 -3.75
C ILE A 672 35.10 8.89 -4.08
N VAL A 673 35.87 8.45 -3.10
CA VAL A 673 36.58 7.15 -3.15
C VAL A 673 35.86 6.21 -2.21
N LEU A 674 35.37 5.10 -2.77
CA LEU A 674 34.68 4.04 -2.02
C LEU A 674 35.64 2.85 -1.77
N SER A 675 35.40 2.16 -0.66
CA SER A 675 36.00 0.83 -0.44
C SER A 675 35.50 -0.19 -1.46
N GLY A 676 36.16 -1.32 -1.58
CA GLY A 676 35.54 -2.49 -2.19
C GLY A 676 34.23 -2.88 -1.51
N LEU A 677 33.33 -3.47 -2.28
CA LEU A 677 32.07 -3.98 -1.76
C LEU A 677 32.33 -5.17 -0.82
N THR A 678 31.82 -5.10 0.41
CA THR A 678 32.00 -6.14 1.43
C THR A 678 30.68 -6.77 1.81
N PRO A 679 30.58 -8.12 1.89
CA PRO A 679 29.40 -8.79 2.41
C PRO A 679 29.18 -8.45 3.88
N LEU A 680 27.92 -8.16 4.23
CA LEU A 680 27.49 -7.87 5.59
C LEU A 680 26.46 -8.93 6.04
N SER A 681 26.59 -9.42 7.28
CA SER A 681 25.64 -10.38 7.86
C SER A 681 25.41 -10.05 9.33
N PHE A 682 24.16 -9.88 9.70
CA PHE A 682 23.74 -9.57 11.06
C PHE A 682 22.69 -10.57 11.54
N LYS A 683 22.74 -10.88 12.84
CA LYS A 683 21.76 -11.73 13.50
C LYS A 683 21.11 -10.96 14.65
N GLY A 684 19.82 -11.13 14.81
CA GLY A 684 19.07 -10.59 15.93
C GLY A 684 18.14 -11.62 16.52
N HIS A 685 17.75 -11.39 17.77
CA HIS A 685 16.84 -12.23 18.54
C HIS A 685 16.03 -11.38 19.50
N TYR A 686 14.77 -11.71 19.64
CA TYR A 686 13.89 -11.13 20.67
C TYR A 686 12.73 -12.06 21.01
N THR A 687 12.23 -11.96 22.24
CA THR A 687 11.08 -12.70 22.74
C THR A 687 10.01 -11.73 23.19
N ASP A 688 8.76 -11.96 22.80
CA ASP A 688 7.61 -11.14 23.16
C ASP A 688 6.55 -11.96 23.91
N ILE A 689 6.04 -11.40 25.00
CA ILE A 689 4.96 -11.95 25.82
C ILE A 689 3.73 -11.06 25.63
N LEU A 690 2.68 -11.63 25.09
CA LEU A 690 1.50 -10.93 24.58
C LEU A 690 0.24 -11.39 25.34
N PRO A 691 -0.06 -10.85 26.53
CA PRO A 691 -1.30 -11.12 27.24
C PRO A 691 -2.46 -10.43 26.54
N SER A 692 -3.63 -11.07 26.58
CA SER A 692 -4.89 -10.52 26.07
C SER A 692 -6.06 -10.86 26.99
N LEU A 693 -6.98 -9.91 27.11
CA LEU A 693 -8.24 -10.03 27.84
C LEU A 693 -9.32 -9.37 26.99
N ASN A 694 -10.39 -10.08 26.73
CA ASN A 694 -11.61 -9.54 26.12
C ASN A 694 -12.81 -9.97 26.96
N ALA A 695 -13.77 -9.07 27.17
CA ALA A 695 -14.98 -9.34 27.92
C ALA A 695 -16.21 -8.75 27.23
N ARG A 696 -17.28 -9.53 27.22
CA ARG A 696 -18.59 -9.14 26.72
C ARG A 696 -19.64 -9.35 27.82
N LEU A 697 -20.38 -8.30 28.12
CA LEU A 697 -21.51 -8.34 29.08
C LEU A 697 -22.80 -7.99 28.34
N THR A 698 -23.78 -8.85 28.38
CA THR A 698 -25.12 -8.62 27.82
C THR A 698 -25.98 -7.96 28.88
N ILE A 699 -26.07 -6.60 28.85
CA ILE A 699 -26.83 -5.81 29.84
C ILE A 699 -28.34 -6.03 29.66
N THR A 700 -28.77 -6.06 28.39
CA THR A 700 -30.11 -6.47 27.97
C THR A 700 -30.01 -7.30 26.71
N PRO A 701 -31.04 -8.02 26.27
CA PRO A 701 -31.01 -8.74 24.99
C PRO A 701 -30.67 -7.85 23.78
N LYS A 702 -30.77 -6.52 23.93
CA LYS A 702 -30.48 -5.52 22.89
C LYS A 702 -29.23 -4.66 23.16
N LEU A 703 -28.68 -4.70 24.37
CA LEU A 703 -27.58 -3.83 24.78
C LEU A 703 -26.41 -4.68 25.29
N VAL A 704 -25.28 -4.56 24.61
CA VAL A 704 -24.04 -5.28 24.92
C VAL A 704 -22.96 -4.26 25.29
N PHE A 705 -22.27 -4.51 26.40
CA PHE A 705 -21.03 -3.84 26.76
C PHE A 705 -19.86 -4.74 26.43
N ARG A 706 -18.82 -4.19 25.81
CA ARG A 706 -17.60 -4.89 25.44
C ARG A 706 -16.37 -4.13 25.89
N THR A 707 -15.37 -4.83 26.41
CA THR A 707 -14.07 -4.23 26.78
C THR A 707 -12.95 -5.20 26.46
N ALA A 708 -11.78 -4.65 26.15
CA ALA A 708 -10.56 -5.43 25.92
C ALA A 708 -9.33 -4.70 26.43
N ALA A 709 -8.32 -5.47 26.81
CA ALA A 709 -6.99 -4.99 27.13
C ALA A 709 -5.95 -6.01 26.66
N SER A 710 -4.84 -5.55 26.10
CA SER A 710 -3.82 -6.45 25.58
C SER A 710 -2.47 -5.76 25.38
N ARG A 711 -1.42 -6.58 25.28
CA ARG A 711 -0.13 -6.19 24.73
C ARG A 711 0.03 -6.80 23.34
N VAL A 712 0.51 -6.00 22.39
CA VAL A 712 0.65 -6.36 20.98
C VAL A 712 1.98 -5.88 20.43
N ILE A 713 2.40 -6.47 19.30
CA ILE A 713 3.61 -6.07 18.57
C ILE A 713 3.32 -5.83 17.10
N SER A 714 4.17 -5.02 16.45
CA SER A 714 4.37 -5.05 15.00
C SER A 714 5.87 -5.11 14.74
N ARG A 715 6.29 -6.06 13.89
CA ARG A 715 7.71 -6.26 13.58
C ARG A 715 8.19 -5.19 12.63
N PRO A 716 9.51 -4.82 12.66
CA PRO A 716 10.12 -3.94 11.68
C PRO A 716 9.87 -4.46 10.25
N THR A 717 9.82 -3.57 9.27
CA THR A 717 9.80 -4.02 7.89
C THR A 717 11.09 -4.77 7.57
N LEU A 718 11.04 -5.74 6.66
CA LEU A 718 12.22 -6.56 6.39
C LEU A 718 13.32 -5.77 5.69
N THR A 719 12.94 -4.76 4.90
CA THR A 719 13.88 -3.82 4.28
C THR A 719 14.57 -2.91 5.30
N ASP A 720 13.88 -2.50 6.35
CA ASP A 720 14.49 -1.70 7.43
C ASP A 720 15.58 -2.47 8.20
N LEU A 721 15.50 -3.79 8.21
CA LEU A 721 16.53 -4.66 8.80
C LEU A 721 17.70 -4.93 7.84
N SER A 722 17.62 -4.49 6.58
CA SER A 722 18.64 -4.76 5.56
C SER A 722 19.92 -3.96 5.83
N PRO A 723 21.11 -4.57 5.82
CA PRO A 723 22.37 -3.87 5.90
C PRO A 723 22.84 -3.32 4.55
N ALA A 724 22.09 -3.53 3.47
CA ALA A 724 22.39 -2.98 2.15
C ALA A 724 22.48 -1.44 2.22
N GLN A 725 23.43 -0.86 1.53
CA GLN A 725 23.77 0.55 1.64
C GLN A 725 23.84 1.21 0.27
N THR A 726 23.20 2.38 0.17
CA THR A 726 23.27 3.26 -0.99
C THR A 726 23.99 4.55 -0.63
N ILE A 727 24.91 5.00 -1.46
CA ILE A 727 25.67 6.22 -1.28
C ILE A 727 25.35 7.16 -2.45
N THR A 728 24.82 8.34 -2.14
CA THR A 728 24.58 9.43 -3.08
C THR A 728 25.60 10.52 -2.84
N SER A 729 26.21 11.02 -3.91
CA SER A 729 27.31 11.99 -3.85
C SER A 729 27.03 13.34 -4.53
N ASN A 730 25.79 13.53 -4.97
CA ASN A 730 25.41 14.77 -5.66
C ASN A 730 25.57 15.97 -4.71
N PRO A 731 26.24 17.06 -5.12
CA PRO A 731 26.43 18.24 -4.30
C PRO A 731 25.09 18.78 -3.76
N GLY A 732 25.04 18.96 -2.43
CA GLY A 732 23.84 19.37 -1.71
C GLY A 732 22.84 18.23 -1.41
N ASN A 733 23.15 16.98 -1.83
CA ASN A 733 22.41 15.77 -1.48
C ASN A 733 23.36 14.60 -1.24
N GLU A 734 24.42 14.85 -0.48
CA GLU A 734 25.35 13.80 -0.06
C GLU A 734 24.69 12.96 1.03
N ARG A 735 24.41 11.72 0.70
CA ARG A 735 23.63 10.84 1.58
C ARG A 735 24.17 9.41 1.60
N ILE A 736 24.12 8.81 2.77
CA ILE A 736 24.37 7.38 2.99
C ILE A 736 23.08 6.81 3.56
N THR A 737 22.40 5.97 2.79
CA THR A 737 21.12 5.36 3.21
C THR A 737 21.34 3.87 3.43
N HIS A 738 20.94 3.35 4.58
CA HIS A 738 20.95 1.92 4.88
C HIS A 738 19.87 1.56 5.90
N GLY A 739 19.50 0.30 6.00
CA GLY A 739 18.65 -0.20 7.07
C GLY A 739 19.43 -0.37 8.39
N ASN A 740 18.73 -0.83 9.43
CA ASN A 740 19.28 -1.01 10.77
C ASN A 740 18.92 -2.39 11.32
N PRO A 741 19.84 -3.34 11.29
CA PRO A 741 19.60 -4.68 11.83
C PRO A 741 19.37 -4.74 13.34
N ASN A 742 19.60 -3.64 14.08
CA ASN A 742 19.42 -3.58 15.52
C ASN A 742 18.01 -3.09 15.93
N LEU A 743 17.10 -2.90 14.99
CA LEU A 743 15.74 -2.46 15.27
C LEU A 743 15.00 -3.45 16.14
N GLN A 744 14.32 -2.92 17.17
CA GLN A 744 13.38 -3.65 18.00
C GLN A 744 11.96 -3.51 17.44
N PRO A 745 11.07 -4.50 17.63
CA PRO A 745 9.67 -4.38 17.25
C PRO A 745 9.00 -3.17 17.90
N PHE A 746 7.97 -2.65 17.22
CA PHE A 746 6.99 -1.80 17.87
C PHE A 746 6.26 -2.64 18.92
N ARG A 747 6.16 -2.14 20.14
CA ARG A 747 5.39 -2.77 21.22
C ARG A 747 4.35 -1.79 21.72
N ALA A 748 3.13 -2.26 21.93
CA ALA A 748 2.07 -1.40 22.43
C ALA A 748 1.21 -2.11 23.47
N SER A 749 0.76 -1.35 24.46
CA SER A 749 -0.31 -1.71 25.36
C SER A 749 -1.58 -0.98 24.92
N GLN A 750 -2.69 -1.70 24.83
CA GLN A 750 -3.95 -1.13 24.35
C GLN A 750 -5.12 -1.55 25.23
N ALA A 751 -6.12 -0.66 25.28
CA ALA A 751 -7.39 -0.90 25.96
C ALA A 751 -8.53 -0.27 25.18
N GLU A 752 -9.70 -0.88 25.25
CA GLU A 752 -10.92 -0.34 24.66
C GLU A 752 -12.15 -0.69 25.47
N ALA A 753 -13.19 0.14 25.32
CA ALA A 753 -14.50 -0.08 25.92
C ALA A 753 -15.58 0.47 24.97
N GLY A 754 -16.67 -0.28 24.81
CA GLY A 754 -17.73 0.12 23.89
C GLY A 754 -19.09 -0.39 24.32
N LEU A 755 -20.12 0.31 23.82
CA LEU A 755 -21.52 -0.06 23.95
C LEU A 755 -22.09 -0.31 22.56
N GLU A 756 -22.88 -1.39 22.43
CA GLU A 756 -23.51 -1.82 21.20
C GLU A 756 -25.01 -2.02 21.45
N TRP A 757 -25.84 -1.23 20.77
CA TRP A 757 -27.30 -1.29 20.90
C TRP A 757 -27.92 -1.91 19.64
N TYR A 758 -28.32 -3.16 19.76
CA TYR A 758 -29.02 -3.97 18.75
C TYR A 758 -30.53 -3.78 18.91
N TYR A 759 -31.04 -2.60 18.53
CA TYR A 759 -32.47 -2.25 18.78
C TYR A 759 -33.43 -3.00 17.86
N ASP A 760 -32.97 -3.51 16.72
CA ASP A 760 -33.65 -4.44 15.81
C ASP A 760 -32.65 -5.47 15.28
N ARG A 761 -33.13 -6.58 14.69
CA ARG A 761 -32.31 -7.65 14.13
C ARG A 761 -31.33 -7.17 13.06
N ASP A 762 -31.74 -6.17 12.25
CA ASP A 762 -30.97 -5.62 11.15
C ASP A 762 -30.36 -4.24 11.48
N SER A 763 -30.32 -3.86 12.76
CA SER A 763 -29.98 -2.50 13.17
C SER A 763 -29.05 -2.48 14.38
N LEU A 764 -28.03 -1.64 14.28
CA LEU A 764 -26.97 -1.47 15.29
C LEU A 764 -26.62 0.01 15.43
N LEU A 765 -26.55 0.49 16.66
CA LEU A 765 -25.83 1.70 17.04
C LEU A 765 -24.71 1.29 17.99
N SER A 766 -23.47 1.61 17.68
CA SER A 766 -22.33 1.31 18.55
C SER A 766 -21.42 2.51 18.72
N ALA A 767 -20.81 2.61 19.88
CA ALA A 767 -19.76 3.57 20.18
C ALA A 767 -18.65 2.85 20.97
N THR A 768 -17.40 2.97 20.50
CA THR A 768 -16.23 2.35 21.12
C THR A 768 -15.15 3.39 21.33
N PHE A 769 -14.68 3.53 22.54
CA PHE A 769 -13.49 4.28 22.90
C PHE A 769 -12.27 3.36 22.89
N PHE A 770 -11.15 3.81 22.36
CA PHE A 770 -9.90 3.07 22.35
C PHE A 770 -8.71 3.94 22.75
N TYR A 771 -7.72 3.30 23.37
CA TYR A 771 -6.45 3.90 23.77
C TYR A 771 -5.31 2.92 23.48
N LYS A 772 -4.23 3.42 22.88
CA LYS A 772 -3.00 2.65 22.62
C LYS A 772 -1.79 3.48 23.08
N SER A 773 -0.93 2.86 23.89
CA SER A 773 0.38 3.39 24.27
C SER A 773 1.45 2.56 23.57
N ILE A 774 2.15 3.16 22.62
CA ILE A 774 3.22 2.55 21.84
C ILE A 774 4.52 2.88 22.56
N ASP A 775 5.27 1.86 22.99
CA ASP A 775 6.49 2.03 23.80
C ASP A 775 7.63 2.67 23.00
N SER A 776 7.79 2.24 21.74
CA SER A 776 8.73 2.81 20.78
C SER A 776 8.16 2.66 19.37
N PHE A 777 8.45 3.60 18.49
CA PHE A 777 8.11 3.48 17.08
C PHE A 777 9.37 3.64 16.20
N ILE A 778 9.38 3.00 15.05
CA ILE A 778 10.48 3.12 14.10
C ILE A 778 10.24 4.37 13.26
N THR A 779 11.22 5.22 13.23
CA THR A 779 11.23 6.46 12.44
C THR A 779 12.55 6.59 11.71
N ARG A 780 12.64 7.49 10.75
CA ARG A 780 13.91 7.80 10.12
C ARG A 780 14.75 8.69 11.02
N GLY A 781 15.97 8.24 11.28
CA GLY A 781 17.00 9.01 11.93
C GLY A 781 18.01 9.53 10.93
N VAL A 782 18.29 10.83 10.95
CA VAL A 782 19.28 11.46 10.10
C VAL A 782 20.40 12.02 10.97
N THR A 783 21.64 11.63 10.65
CA THR A 783 22.83 12.09 11.38
C THR A 783 23.90 12.55 10.40
N PRO A 784 24.52 13.74 10.61
CA PRO A 784 25.63 14.18 9.78
C PRO A 784 26.89 13.35 10.07
N GLN A 785 27.57 12.92 9.02
CA GLN A 785 28.85 12.24 9.06
C GLN A 785 29.86 12.99 8.19
N GLN A 786 30.89 13.54 8.80
CA GLN A 786 31.96 14.21 8.08
C GLN A 786 32.94 13.17 7.51
N VAL A 787 33.19 13.24 6.20
CA VAL A 787 34.26 12.50 5.54
C VAL A 787 35.10 13.50 4.74
N ASP A 788 36.35 13.73 5.15
CA ASP A 788 37.24 14.79 4.66
C ASP A 788 36.54 16.15 4.63
N GLN A 789 36.28 16.69 3.44
CA GLN A 789 35.68 18.03 3.25
C GLN A 789 34.17 17.98 2.98
N VAL A 790 33.56 16.80 2.94
CA VAL A 790 32.15 16.59 2.59
C VAL A 790 31.39 16.05 3.78
N THR A 791 30.23 16.64 4.07
CA THR A 791 29.31 16.15 5.10
C THR A 791 28.22 15.30 4.47
N PHE A 792 28.19 14.01 4.76
CA PHE A 792 27.12 13.11 4.37
C PHE A 792 26.01 13.12 5.42
N ILE A 793 24.78 13.02 4.97
CA ILE A 793 23.65 12.73 5.83
C ILE A 793 23.45 11.22 5.85
N VAL A 794 23.73 10.59 6.98
CA VAL A 794 23.41 9.17 7.20
C VAL A 794 21.93 9.06 7.55
N ASP A 795 21.18 8.38 6.70
CA ASP A 795 19.74 8.17 6.81
C ASP A 795 19.45 6.69 7.07
N GLN A 796 18.91 6.38 8.25
CA GLN A 796 18.60 5.01 8.65
C GLN A 796 17.36 4.96 9.54
N PRO A 797 16.60 3.85 9.53
CA PRO A 797 15.53 3.64 10.49
C PRO A 797 16.10 3.45 11.90
N ILE A 798 15.47 4.11 12.88
CA ILE A 798 15.84 4.02 14.30
C ILE A 798 14.59 3.79 15.17
N ASN A 799 14.76 3.19 16.33
CA ASN A 799 13.73 3.17 17.36
C ASN A 799 13.63 4.56 18.00
N GLY A 800 12.56 5.28 17.71
CA GLY A 800 12.22 6.56 18.32
C GLY A 800 11.56 6.40 19.69
N LYS A 801 11.20 7.53 20.30
CA LYS A 801 10.45 7.57 21.56
C LYS A 801 9.00 7.14 21.32
N GLY A 802 8.32 6.70 22.38
CA GLY A 802 6.94 6.21 22.31
C GLY A 802 5.93 7.21 21.74
N ALA A 803 4.80 6.68 21.34
CA ALA A 803 3.66 7.44 20.82
C ALA A 803 2.36 7.02 21.51
N THR A 804 1.35 7.88 21.49
CA THR A 804 0.01 7.56 21.96
C THR A 804 -1.01 7.72 20.86
N VAL A 805 -2.00 6.83 20.84
CA VAL A 805 -3.15 6.91 19.95
C VAL A 805 -4.42 6.69 20.77
N LYS A 806 -5.39 7.59 20.65
CA LYS A 806 -6.67 7.50 21.34
C LYS A 806 -7.80 7.97 20.43
N GLY A 807 -9.01 7.44 20.64
CA GLY A 807 -10.09 7.84 19.76
C GLY A 807 -11.43 7.23 20.12
N VAL A 808 -12.41 7.58 19.32
CA VAL A 808 -13.80 7.09 19.41
C VAL A 808 -14.26 6.66 18.02
N GLU A 809 -14.85 5.48 17.93
CA GLU A 809 -15.55 4.97 16.76
C GLU A 809 -17.04 4.96 17.04
N VAL A 810 -17.83 5.52 16.13
CA VAL A 810 -19.30 5.45 16.16
C VAL A 810 -19.79 4.80 14.87
N SER A 811 -20.70 3.83 14.97
CA SER A 811 -21.31 3.16 13.83
C SER A 811 -22.81 3.08 14.00
N TYR A 812 -23.53 3.43 12.95
CA TYR A 812 -24.98 3.32 12.85
C TYR A 812 -25.35 2.56 11.59
N ARG A 813 -26.10 1.48 11.75
CA ARG A 813 -26.61 0.67 10.64
C ARG A 813 -28.08 0.39 10.85
N THR A 814 -28.92 0.62 9.81
CA THR A 814 -30.35 0.38 9.92
C THR A 814 -31.04 0.19 8.57
N LEU A 815 -32.18 -0.48 8.59
CA LEU A 815 -33.15 -0.52 7.50
C LEU A 815 -34.33 0.41 7.82
N PHE A 816 -34.78 1.19 6.85
CA PHE A 816 -35.90 2.14 7.02
C PHE A 816 -37.26 1.44 6.92
N LYS A 817 -37.44 0.37 7.73
CA LYS A 817 -38.70 -0.44 7.78
C LYS A 817 -39.93 0.38 8.13
N PHE A 818 -39.75 1.55 8.74
CA PHE A 818 -40.81 2.48 9.10
C PHE A 818 -41.38 3.25 7.89
N LEU A 819 -40.68 3.26 6.76
CA LEU A 819 -41.18 3.91 5.56
C LEU A 819 -42.17 3.02 4.81
N PRO A 820 -43.25 3.58 4.24
CA PRO A 820 -44.27 2.79 3.57
C PRO A 820 -43.88 2.36 2.16
N GLY A 821 -44.53 1.29 1.68
CA GLY A 821 -44.47 0.85 0.30
C GLY A 821 -43.03 0.60 -0.21
N LEU A 822 -42.68 1.15 -1.37
CA LEU A 822 -41.39 1.00 -1.99
C LEU A 822 -40.25 1.63 -1.15
N LEU A 823 -40.52 2.68 -0.40
CA LEU A 823 -39.54 3.37 0.41
C LEU A 823 -38.97 2.51 1.56
N SER A 824 -39.65 1.45 1.98
CA SER A 824 -39.15 0.50 2.97
C SER A 824 -37.94 -0.33 2.46
N GLY A 825 -37.55 -0.15 1.16
CA GLY A 825 -36.37 -0.70 0.57
C GLY A 825 -35.08 -0.01 0.99
N PHE A 826 -35.13 1.21 1.49
CA PHE A 826 -33.95 1.98 1.90
C PHE A 826 -33.34 1.47 3.22
N GLY A 827 -32.04 1.67 3.33
CA GLY A 827 -31.23 1.48 4.53
C GLY A 827 -29.97 2.32 4.49
N THR A 828 -29.30 2.44 5.61
CA THR A 828 -28.06 3.21 5.73
C THR A 828 -27.03 2.53 6.61
N GLN A 829 -25.75 2.80 6.31
CA GLN A 829 -24.61 2.51 7.17
C GLN A 829 -23.80 3.81 7.29
N LEU A 830 -23.64 4.29 8.52
CA LEU A 830 -22.85 5.47 8.83
C LEU A 830 -21.75 5.07 9.79
N SER A 831 -20.53 5.55 9.55
CA SER A 831 -19.45 5.44 10.50
C SER A 831 -18.69 6.74 10.61
N TYR A 832 -18.25 7.03 11.82
CA TYR A 832 -17.39 8.14 12.15
C TYR A 832 -16.30 7.68 13.10
N THR A 833 -15.08 8.09 12.84
CA THR A 833 -13.95 7.83 13.70
C THR A 833 -13.19 9.12 13.95
N TYR A 834 -13.03 9.43 15.22
CA TYR A 834 -12.11 10.45 15.70
C TYR A 834 -10.85 9.75 16.25
N THR A 835 -9.67 10.15 15.79
CA THR A 835 -8.40 9.62 16.27
C THR A 835 -7.44 10.77 16.54
N ASP A 836 -6.84 10.79 17.71
CA ASP A 836 -5.83 11.74 18.11
C ASP A 836 -4.54 10.99 18.48
N SER A 837 -3.41 11.47 18.01
CA SER A 837 -2.11 10.85 18.29
C SER A 837 -1.04 11.91 18.53
N ASN A 838 -0.03 11.50 19.27
CA ASN A 838 1.14 12.33 19.54
C ASN A 838 2.39 11.45 19.48
N ALA A 839 3.34 11.83 18.65
CA ALA A 839 4.64 11.21 18.50
C ALA A 839 5.74 12.28 18.46
N ASN A 840 6.89 11.98 19.01
CA ASN A 840 8.03 12.89 19.03
C ASN A 840 9.05 12.44 17.98
N TYR A 841 9.24 13.25 16.96
CA TYR A 841 10.23 13.06 15.91
C TYR A 841 11.47 13.91 16.18
N THR A 842 12.64 13.36 15.88
CA THR A 842 13.92 14.07 16.08
C THR A 842 14.56 14.32 14.73
N ASN A 843 14.81 15.57 14.41
CA ASN A 843 15.45 15.95 13.15
C ASN A 843 17.00 15.82 13.20
N ALA A 844 17.66 16.07 12.07
CA ALA A 844 19.13 16.03 11.94
C ALA A 844 19.86 16.95 12.92
N ALA A 845 19.26 18.06 13.28
CA ALA A 845 19.80 19.00 14.28
C ALA A 845 19.53 18.56 15.73
N LYS A 846 18.98 17.35 15.95
CA LYS A 846 18.55 16.80 17.24
C LYS A 846 17.44 17.60 17.93
N ALA A 847 16.77 18.50 17.21
CA ALA A 847 15.55 19.13 17.68
C ALA A 847 14.39 18.15 17.65
N SER A 848 13.60 18.11 18.72
CA SER A 848 12.42 17.26 18.81
C SER A 848 11.18 18.08 18.48
N THR A 849 10.39 17.60 17.51
CA THR A 849 9.11 18.19 17.13
C THR A 849 8.01 17.14 17.33
N SER A 850 6.88 17.58 17.87
CA SER A 850 5.72 16.73 18.09
C SER A 850 4.74 16.88 16.94
N TYR A 851 4.40 15.74 16.33
CA TYR A 851 3.37 15.62 15.28
C TYR A 851 2.43 14.46 15.60
N SER A 852 1.34 14.35 14.84
CA SER A 852 0.58 13.09 14.78
C SER A 852 1.44 11.97 14.18
N LEU A 853 1.06 10.73 14.40
CA LEU A 853 1.68 9.59 13.68
C LEU A 853 1.44 9.73 12.18
N GLU A 854 2.40 9.27 11.40
CA GLU A 854 2.34 9.21 9.93
C GLU A 854 1.10 8.42 9.48
N GLY A 855 0.42 8.90 8.45
CA GLY A 855 -0.77 8.27 7.87
C GLY A 855 -2.06 8.46 8.69
N LEU A 856 -2.02 9.09 9.88
CA LEU A 856 -3.15 9.22 10.79
C LEU A 856 -3.95 10.48 10.52
N SER A 857 -5.17 10.30 9.99
CA SER A 857 -6.17 11.38 9.87
C SER A 857 -6.96 11.54 11.15
N LYS A 858 -7.21 12.79 11.56
CA LYS A 858 -7.94 13.10 12.79
C LYS A 858 -9.41 12.68 12.74
N ASN A 859 -10.06 12.93 11.60
CA ASN A 859 -11.43 12.53 11.39
C ASN A 859 -11.57 11.69 10.13
N SER A 860 -12.36 10.63 10.18
CA SER A 860 -12.75 9.84 9.03
C SER A 860 -14.24 9.53 9.07
N TYR A 861 -14.89 9.57 7.91
CA TYR A 861 -16.32 9.40 7.73
C TYR A 861 -16.56 8.39 6.61
N ALA A 862 -17.55 7.51 6.81
CA ALA A 862 -18.13 6.75 5.74
C ALA A 862 -19.66 6.74 5.87
N ALA A 863 -20.34 7.04 4.78
CA ALA A 863 -21.79 7.07 4.72
C ALA A 863 -22.27 6.29 3.49
N VAL A 864 -23.03 5.23 3.73
CA VAL A 864 -23.62 4.41 2.68
C VAL A 864 -25.14 4.53 2.76
N LEU A 865 -25.76 4.97 1.69
CA LEU A 865 -27.20 4.87 1.46
C LEU A 865 -27.43 3.75 0.44
N PHE A 866 -28.32 2.83 0.77
CA PHE A 866 -28.66 1.76 -0.14
C PHE A 866 -30.17 1.55 -0.24
N TYR A 867 -30.56 0.97 -1.37
CA TYR A 867 -31.93 0.54 -1.65
C TYR A 867 -31.93 -0.92 -2.10
N GLU A 868 -32.79 -1.73 -1.52
CA GLU A 868 -32.99 -3.12 -1.93
C GLU A 868 -34.45 -3.51 -1.78
N LYS A 869 -35.15 -3.56 -2.91
CA LYS A 869 -36.54 -4.05 -2.95
C LYS A 869 -36.92 -4.52 -4.34
N GLY A 870 -37.50 -5.73 -4.42
CA GLY A 870 -37.89 -6.35 -5.69
C GLY A 870 -36.65 -6.63 -6.58
N PRO A 871 -36.69 -6.29 -7.86
CA PRO A 871 -35.58 -6.55 -8.77
C PRO A 871 -34.42 -5.54 -8.67
N VAL A 872 -34.58 -4.46 -7.92
CA VAL A 872 -33.65 -3.33 -7.90
C VAL A 872 -32.84 -3.33 -6.63
N GLN A 873 -31.52 -3.25 -6.78
CA GLN A 873 -30.56 -2.91 -5.71
C GLN A 873 -29.74 -1.70 -6.17
N ALA A 874 -29.61 -0.70 -5.31
CA ALA A 874 -28.80 0.48 -5.58
C ALA A 874 -28.04 0.88 -4.33
N ARG A 875 -26.86 1.50 -4.52
CA ARG A 875 -26.01 1.95 -3.42
C ARG A 875 -25.29 3.24 -3.82
N ALA A 876 -25.16 4.16 -2.87
CA ALA A 876 -24.26 5.30 -2.92
C ALA A 876 -23.39 5.27 -1.66
N SER A 877 -22.09 5.40 -1.82
CA SER A 877 -21.10 5.37 -0.73
C SER A 877 -20.25 6.63 -0.80
N TYR A 878 -20.30 7.44 0.25
CA TYR A 878 -19.43 8.61 0.41
C TYR A 878 -18.45 8.33 1.53
N THR A 879 -17.16 8.56 1.26
CA THR A 879 -16.10 8.42 2.24
C THR A 879 -15.28 9.70 2.26
N ARG A 880 -14.79 10.10 3.45
CA ARG A 880 -13.92 11.25 3.62
C ARG A 880 -12.95 10.99 4.78
N ARG A 881 -11.70 11.40 4.59
CA ARG A 881 -10.69 11.50 5.63
C ARG A 881 -10.05 12.89 5.65
N ASP A 882 -9.75 13.39 6.83
CA ASP A 882 -8.98 14.65 6.99
C ASP A 882 -7.55 14.45 6.51
N GLY A 883 -6.87 15.57 6.23
CA GLY A 883 -5.45 15.56 5.93
C GLY A 883 -4.62 14.96 7.07
N TYR A 884 -3.42 14.49 6.73
CA TYR A 884 -2.53 13.80 7.66
C TYR A 884 -1.05 14.08 7.35
N LEU A 885 -0.19 13.83 8.32
CA LEU A 885 1.25 13.84 8.15
C LEU A 885 1.67 12.65 7.27
N PHE A 886 2.23 12.91 6.10
CA PHE A 886 2.77 11.88 5.21
C PHE A 886 4.17 11.45 5.67
N ALA A 887 5.04 12.43 5.87
CA ALA A 887 6.39 12.19 6.39
C ALA A 887 6.79 13.35 7.33
N PRO A 888 7.35 13.07 8.52
CA PRO A 888 7.80 14.11 9.45
C PRO A 888 9.01 14.87 8.93
N GLN A 889 9.76 14.26 8.05
CA GLN A 889 10.94 14.81 7.41
C GLN A 889 11.06 14.23 6.00
N THR A 890 11.03 15.09 5.01
CA THR A 890 11.44 14.78 3.65
C THR A 890 12.97 14.73 3.55
N GLN A 891 13.49 14.53 2.35
CA GLN A 891 14.93 14.59 2.10
C GLN A 891 15.59 15.90 2.58
N THR A 892 14.84 16.97 2.65
CA THR A 892 15.30 18.32 3.08
C THR A 892 15.03 18.63 4.55
N GLY A 893 14.44 17.68 5.29
CA GLY A 893 14.11 17.86 6.70
C GLY A 893 12.82 18.63 6.96
N ILE A 894 12.03 18.93 5.92
CA ILE A 894 10.73 19.61 6.00
C ILE A 894 9.61 18.58 6.09
N PRO A 895 8.57 18.74 6.91
CA PRO A 895 7.46 17.81 6.97
C PRO A 895 6.57 17.92 5.73
N GLU A 896 6.05 16.77 5.29
CA GLU A 896 5.11 16.67 4.19
C GLU A 896 3.75 16.19 4.70
N PHE A 897 2.69 16.80 4.18
CA PHE A 897 1.30 16.51 4.53
C PHE A 897 0.50 16.14 3.28
N VAL A 898 -0.46 15.26 3.45
CA VAL A 898 -1.54 15.00 2.48
C VAL A 898 -2.75 15.78 2.90
N ASP A 899 -3.42 16.45 1.97
CA ASP A 899 -4.67 17.17 2.24
C ASP A 899 -5.84 16.19 2.40
N SER A 900 -6.99 16.71 2.81
CA SER A 900 -8.22 15.92 2.95
C SER A 900 -8.65 15.31 1.61
N TYR A 901 -9.12 14.07 1.68
CA TYR A 901 -9.59 13.32 0.53
C TYR A 901 -11.01 12.81 0.76
N ASP A 902 -11.88 12.98 -0.23
CA ASP A 902 -13.23 12.44 -0.23
C ASP A 902 -13.53 11.71 -1.54
N GLN A 903 -14.47 10.76 -1.51
CA GLN A 903 -14.85 10.00 -2.69
C GLN A 903 -16.32 9.61 -2.60
N LEU A 904 -17.04 9.75 -3.70
CA LEU A 904 -18.40 9.28 -3.89
C LEU A 904 -18.42 8.16 -4.93
N ASP A 905 -18.96 7.01 -4.55
CA ASP A 905 -19.16 5.85 -5.41
C ASP A 905 -20.66 5.51 -5.48
N ALA A 906 -21.09 4.96 -6.59
CA ALA A 906 -22.46 4.52 -6.78
C ALA A 906 -22.52 3.19 -7.53
N GLY A 907 -23.52 2.36 -7.23
CA GLY A 907 -23.76 1.09 -7.90
C GLY A 907 -25.25 0.80 -8.04
N LEU A 908 -25.61 0.19 -9.16
CA LEU A 908 -26.96 -0.23 -9.50
C LEU A 908 -26.95 -1.68 -10.00
N GLN A 909 -27.88 -2.48 -9.50
CA GLN A 909 -28.11 -3.85 -9.96
C GLN A 909 -29.59 -4.05 -10.26
N LEU A 910 -29.87 -4.66 -11.41
CA LEU A 910 -31.22 -4.97 -11.85
C LEU A 910 -31.34 -6.47 -12.13
N SER A 911 -32.10 -7.19 -11.32
CA SER A 911 -32.42 -8.60 -11.53
C SER A 911 -33.45 -8.73 -12.65
N VAL A 912 -33.02 -9.00 -13.87
CA VAL A 912 -33.90 -9.20 -15.03
C VAL A 912 -34.68 -10.50 -14.89
N THR A 913 -34.00 -11.53 -14.41
CA THR A 913 -34.60 -12.81 -14.02
C THR A 913 -34.00 -13.28 -12.68
N LYS A 914 -34.45 -14.41 -12.13
CA LYS A 914 -33.82 -15.01 -10.93
C LYS A 914 -32.34 -15.35 -11.14
N ASN A 915 -31.92 -15.56 -12.40
CA ASN A 915 -30.61 -16.04 -12.78
C ASN A 915 -29.74 -14.99 -13.48
N VAL A 916 -30.32 -13.87 -13.98
CA VAL A 916 -29.60 -12.85 -14.76
C VAL A 916 -29.77 -11.48 -14.10
N ILE A 917 -28.63 -10.84 -13.80
CA ILE A 917 -28.55 -9.53 -13.16
C ILE A 917 -27.68 -8.62 -14.02
N LEU A 918 -28.20 -7.44 -14.34
CA LEU A 918 -27.42 -6.35 -14.94
C LEU A 918 -26.79 -5.53 -13.82
N THR A 919 -25.55 -5.09 -14.02
CA THR A 919 -24.80 -4.26 -13.07
C THR A 919 -24.26 -3.02 -13.73
N ALA A 920 -24.26 -1.89 -13.03
CA ALA A 920 -23.61 -0.65 -13.42
C ALA A 920 -23.02 0.01 -12.16
N ASP A 921 -21.74 0.31 -12.20
CA ASP A 921 -21.02 0.91 -11.10
C ASP A 921 -20.24 2.14 -11.57
N ALA A 922 -20.11 3.13 -10.70
CA ALA A 922 -19.31 4.33 -10.93
C ALA A 922 -18.50 4.63 -9.66
N THR A 923 -17.20 4.85 -9.81
CA THR A 923 -16.29 5.19 -8.72
C THR A 923 -15.68 6.57 -8.93
N ASN A 924 -15.34 7.23 -7.83
CA ASN A 924 -14.80 8.58 -7.81
C ASN A 924 -15.65 9.62 -8.56
N LEU A 925 -16.98 9.60 -8.36
CA LEU A 925 -17.91 10.55 -8.99
C LEU A 925 -17.60 12.01 -8.65
N THR A 926 -16.93 12.25 -7.51
CA THR A 926 -16.44 13.56 -7.08
C THR A 926 -15.26 14.07 -7.91
N ASP A 927 -14.61 13.22 -8.73
CA ASP A 927 -13.34 13.51 -9.40
C ASP A 927 -12.28 14.02 -8.39
N SER A 928 -12.23 13.38 -7.25
CA SER A 928 -11.35 13.76 -6.15
C SER A 928 -9.90 13.57 -6.53
N ARG A 929 -9.06 14.46 -6.00
CA ARG A 929 -7.66 14.57 -6.35
C ARG A 929 -6.83 14.43 -5.08
N GLU A 930 -5.69 13.81 -5.20
CA GLU A 930 -4.72 13.71 -4.14
C GLU A 930 -3.77 14.91 -4.18
N PHE A 931 -3.56 15.54 -3.03
CA PHE A 931 -2.72 16.72 -2.92
C PHE A 931 -1.78 16.60 -1.73
N HIS A 932 -0.48 16.71 -2.01
CA HIS A 932 0.57 16.75 -1.01
C HIS A 932 1.21 18.12 -0.98
N TYR A 933 1.59 18.57 0.20
CA TYR A 933 2.30 19.83 0.37
C TYR A 933 3.34 19.75 1.50
N ALA A 934 4.45 20.48 1.36
CA ALA A 934 5.46 20.58 2.39
C ALA A 934 5.22 21.85 3.22
N ASN A 935 5.24 21.71 4.53
CA ASN A 935 5.14 22.83 5.49
C ASN A 935 3.89 23.71 5.34
N VAL A 936 3.66 24.30 4.17
CA VAL A 936 2.52 25.17 3.85
C VAL A 936 1.83 24.75 2.56
N VAL A 937 0.53 24.98 2.46
CA VAL A 937 -0.30 24.56 1.29
C VAL A 937 0.23 25.13 -0.04
N ALA A 938 0.87 26.30 -0.01
CA ALA A 938 1.48 26.89 -1.20
C ALA A 938 2.72 26.13 -1.70
N ASP A 939 3.30 25.24 -0.88
CA ASP A 939 4.45 24.41 -1.24
C ASP A 939 3.97 23.02 -1.68
N ALA A 940 3.32 22.97 -2.85
CA ALA A 940 2.80 21.73 -3.42
C ALA A 940 3.94 20.77 -3.72
N GLN A 941 3.81 19.52 -3.29
CA GLN A 941 4.77 18.44 -3.55
C GLN A 941 4.24 17.45 -4.57
N GLU A 942 2.96 17.14 -4.50
CA GLU A 942 2.28 16.28 -5.46
C GLU A 942 0.83 16.73 -5.63
N TYR A 943 0.35 16.69 -6.87
CA TYR A 943 -1.05 16.92 -7.20
C TYR A 943 -1.48 15.95 -8.28
N ARG A 944 -2.33 14.99 -7.93
CA ARG A 944 -2.67 13.85 -8.76
C ARG A 944 -4.16 13.79 -9.06
N ARG A 945 -4.52 13.56 -10.33
CA ARG A 945 -5.89 13.33 -10.80
C ARG A 945 -5.98 11.97 -11.50
N VAL A 946 -6.89 11.11 -11.02
CA VAL A 946 -7.12 9.77 -11.60
C VAL A 946 -8.41 9.70 -12.42
N GLY A 947 -9.30 10.72 -12.32
CA GLY A 947 -10.59 10.75 -13.01
C GLY A 947 -11.63 9.80 -12.43
N ARG A 948 -12.76 9.68 -13.13
CA ARG A 948 -13.89 8.81 -12.79
C ARG A 948 -13.76 7.47 -13.51
N ARG A 949 -14.31 6.42 -12.89
CA ARG A 949 -14.39 5.10 -13.52
C ARG A 949 -15.83 4.63 -13.57
N TYR A 950 -16.19 4.00 -14.69
CA TYR A 950 -17.50 3.40 -14.94
C TYR A 950 -17.34 1.93 -15.31
N THR A 951 -18.22 1.09 -14.76
CA THR A 951 -18.24 -0.34 -15.07
C THR A 951 -19.68 -0.76 -15.35
N ALA A 952 -19.88 -1.49 -16.42
CA ALA A 952 -21.18 -2.08 -16.75
C ALA A 952 -21.02 -3.57 -17.06
N GLY A 953 -21.98 -4.38 -16.64
CA GLY A 953 -21.84 -5.83 -16.83
C GLY A 953 -23.12 -6.63 -16.66
N VAL A 954 -22.96 -7.93 -16.85
CA VAL A 954 -23.97 -8.95 -16.65
C VAL A 954 -23.43 -10.04 -15.74
N ARG A 955 -24.28 -10.52 -14.82
CA ARG A 955 -24.00 -11.65 -13.97
C ARG A 955 -25.05 -12.74 -14.18
N VAL A 956 -24.60 -13.98 -14.20
CA VAL A 956 -25.45 -15.18 -14.38
C VAL A 956 -25.18 -16.16 -13.24
N ARG A 957 -26.23 -16.82 -12.73
CA ARG A 957 -26.12 -17.92 -11.75
C ARG A 957 -26.99 -19.10 -12.17
N PHE A 958 -26.61 -20.32 -11.78
CA PHE A 958 -27.33 -21.56 -12.09
C PHE A 958 -27.26 -22.58 -10.94
#